data_73133338ce79ea8c32e01c3d94d71284
#
_entry.id   73133338ce79ea8c32e01c3d94d71284
#
_cell.length_a   1.000
_cell.length_b   1.000
_cell.length_c   1.000
_cell.angle_alpha   90.00
_cell.angle_beta   90.00
_cell.angle_gamma   90.00
#
_symmetry.space_group_name_H-M   'P 1'
#
loop_
_entity.id
_entity.type
_entity.pdbx_description
1 polymer ?
#
loop_
_entity_poly.entity_id
_entity_poly.type
_entity_poly.pdbx_seq_one_letter_code
_entity_poly.pdbx_strand_id
1 'polypeptide(L)'
;MKRPILIAALGYIIGIVWGLSFKVVLIFCSIIAICMLIVEKNKNILRIINLVINKKVTILLLIFIIAGFIHIKFLKYDYEKIYISLENVNIVGTIVSSKKEKQYINEYKIETEKINNIKLKKKFILLTKNKEIEYGNKIKLEGTYIKPSKSRNYRGFDYSNYLKTENIYGTIEQNGKIELIKEKNINYFFIILYKVKNKIIKNINNKFPEETRGLFLGILLGDKSSIEENVRQNFADSSLSHILAVSGTHISYVVICISVLFKKLKLNKNIRKVLTSLVLFMYLYLVDFSVSATRAVIMSTIVIMQMLFYRKQDTITTIAFSSIIILINNPYSILNIGFLLSYGGTIGIILFVNRISIESKEDFFQRFKSYLKDICIVTISAQTIIMPIIIYYFNTISFTFIISNIIASLIIGPIIMIGLVIIAISFFKIPIISLIIRFYNILIVILVRTADIISKIPMSKIYLKTPTTLEIIFYYSVVFLIALLIYIKKSNRKFIKKTIQIDIYNLKNFFINNRNKVLIFISIVSLISITSIKIPKELKINFIDVGQGDSCLITTPQNKKVIVDSGGSESYDVGKNVLLPYLLDKRITKIDYIMISHFDTDHCKGFEYVLENIKVKNVIISKQSETSENFKQIMKIIRKKRINLIIVQKETKIKIDNFTTVDILSPQSENIADNMNDNSIVAKFEAYNFSILFTGDASEKIEKELIKEKINLKSDILKVSHHGSKTGTSEEFLKSVKPKIALIGVGENNKFGHPTEDVIKRLTENKIKIYRTDTDGEIRIKIKKSKNIKIKKHITN
;
A
#
# COMPACT_ATOMS: atom_id res chain seq x y z
N MET A 1 6.53 -21.39 32.95
CA MET A 1 6.25 -20.66 31.70
C MET A 1 6.52 -21.54 30.51
N LYS A 2 5.51 -21.90 29.67
CA LYS A 2 5.75 -22.79 28.53
C LYS A 2 6.41 -22.12 27.31
N ARG A 3 6.23 -20.82 27.12
CA ARG A 3 6.77 -20.05 25.97
C ARG A 3 7.08 -18.59 26.32
N PRO A 4 8.15 -18.31 27.06
CA PRO A 4 8.48 -16.95 27.51
C PRO A 4 8.78 -15.99 26.34
N ILE A 5 9.40 -16.48 25.27
CA ILE A 5 9.73 -15.69 24.06
C ILE A 5 8.45 -15.19 23.37
N LEU A 6 7.38 -16.00 23.33
CA LEU A 6 6.11 -15.56 22.76
C LEU A 6 5.52 -14.39 23.55
N ILE A 7 5.54 -14.48 24.89
CA ILE A 7 5.03 -13.41 25.77
C ILE A 7 5.85 -12.14 25.61
N ALA A 8 7.17 -12.26 25.53
CA ALA A 8 8.08 -11.15 25.26
C ALA A 8 7.79 -10.48 23.91
N ALA A 9 7.63 -11.28 22.83
CA ALA A 9 7.31 -10.78 21.50
C ALA A 9 5.97 -10.02 21.49
N LEU A 10 4.95 -10.57 22.11
CA LEU A 10 3.64 -9.96 22.22
C LEU A 10 3.69 -8.65 22.99
N GLY A 11 4.37 -8.63 24.15
CA GLY A 11 4.57 -7.40 24.92
C GLY A 11 5.27 -6.32 24.10
N TYR A 12 6.35 -6.69 23.42
CA TYR A 12 7.13 -5.77 22.61
C TYR A 12 6.33 -5.17 21.45
N ILE A 13 5.58 -6.00 20.72
CA ILE A 13 4.68 -5.56 19.66
C ILE A 13 3.61 -4.61 20.20
N ILE A 14 2.96 -4.94 21.32
CA ILE A 14 1.96 -4.07 21.97
C ILE A 14 2.57 -2.72 22.32
N GLY A 15 3.77 -2.69 22.88
CA GLY A 15 4.49 -1.47 23.25
C GLY A 15 4.78 -0.59 22.03
N ILE A 16 5.29 -1.16 20.94
CA ILE A 16 5.53 -0.44 19.68
C ILE A 16 4.23 0.16 19.15
N VAL A 17 3.19 -0.63 19.06
CA VAL A 17 1.88 -0.20 18.51
C VAL A 17 1.26 0.90 19.37
N TRP A 18 1.38 0.80 20.70
CA TRP A 18 0.95 1.85 21.62
C TRP A 18 1.72 3.17 21.39
N GLY A 19 3.02 3.11 21.19
CA GLY A 19 3.85 4.28 20.89
C GLY A 19 3.56 4.93 19.54
N LEU A 20 3.06 4.15 18.56
CA LEU A 20 2.66 4.66 17.24
C LEU A 20 1.27 5.31 17.25
N SER A 21 0.27 4.63 17.78
CA SER A 21 -1.10 5.17 17.88
C SER A 21 -2.01 4.22 18.67
N PHE A 22 -2.80 4.77 19.58
CA PHE A 22 -3.72 3.98 20.42
C PHE A 22 -4.81 3.22 19.62
N LYS A 23 -5.25 3.74 18.48
CA LYS A 23 -6.29 3.11 17.65
C LYS A 23 -5.83 1.82 16.96
N VAL A 24 -4.57 1.74 16.58
CA VAL A 24 -3.98 0.53 15.97
C VAL A 24 -3.76 -0.55 17.03
N VAL A 25 -3.55 -0.19 18.30
CA VAL A 25 -3.42 -1.12 19.45
C VAL A 25 -4.63 -2.03 19.57
N LEU A 26 -5.85 -1.49 19.42
CA LEU A 26 -7.07 -2.29 19.56
C LEU A 26 -7.18 -3.41 18.52
N ILE A 27 -6.79 -3.15 17.27
CA ILE A 27 -6.79 -4.15 16.19
C ILE A 27 -5.75 -5.23 16.50
N PHE A 28 -4.54 -4.82 16.86
CA PHE A 28 -3.44 -5.73 17.17
C PHE A 28 -3.70 -6.52 18.46
N CYS A 29 -4.20 -5.90 19.52
CA CYS A 29 -4.58 -6.60 20.75
C CYS A 29 -5.67 -7.63 20.50
N SER A 30 -6.63 -7.36 19.60
CA SER A 30 -7.64 -8.35 19.21
C SER A 30 -7.03 -9.54 18.48
N ILE A 31 -6.15 -9.30 17.50
CA ILE A 31 -5.44 -10.37 16.78
C ILE A 31 -4.56 -11.17 17.73
N ILE A 32 -3.84 -10.49 18.63
CA ILE A 32 -2.92 -11.10 19.60
C ILE A 32 -3.68 -11.90 20.64
N ALA A 33 -4.77 -11.36 21.20
CA ALA A 33 -5.63 -12.09 22.15
C ALA A 33 -6.19 -13.36 21.49
N ILE A 34 -6.58 -13.26 20.22
CA ILE A 34 -7.02 -14.39 19.41
C ILE A 34 -5.91 -15.44 19.24
N CYS A 35 -4.70 -14.99 18.86
CA CYS A 35 -3.54 -15.89 18.74
C CYS A 35 -3.13 -16.54 20.08
N MET A 36 -3.16 -15.79 21.18
CA MET A 36 -2.86 -16.33 22.52
C MET A 36 -3.86 -17.41 22.95
N LEU A 37 -5.16 -17.17 22.73
CA LEU A 37 -6.22 -18.10 23.10
C LEU A 37 -6.19 -19.41 22.28
N ILE A 38 -5.72 -19.35 21.03
CA ILE A 38 -5.62 -20.52 20.15
C ILE A 38 -4.34 -21.32 20.39
N VAL A 39 -3.24 -20.65 20.75
CA VAL A 39 -1.90 -21.26 20.88
C VAL A 39 -1.75 -22.08 22.15
N GLU A 40 -2.51 -21.81 23.20
CA GLU A 40 -2.46 -22.61 24.42
C GLU A 40 -3.33 -23.85 24.34
N LYS A 41 -2.85 -24.79 23.59
CA LYS A 41 -3.46 -26.06 23.17
C LYS A 41 -3.79 -27.07 24.30
N ASN A 42 -3.89 -26.68 25.55
CA ASN A 42 -4.31 -27.57 26.63
C ASN A 42 -4.90 -26.84 27.83
N LYS A 43 -6.18 -27.19 28.10
CA LYS A 43 -6.93 -27.04 29.36
C LYS A 43 -7.44 -25.62 29.70
N ASN A 44 -8.78 -25.46 29.59
CA ASN A 44 -9.67 -24.50 30.27
C ASN A 44 -9.36 -23.00 30.17
N ILE A 45 -10.35 -22.23 29.73
CA ILE A 45 -10.41 -20.76 29.78
C ILE A 45 -9.93 -20.20 31.13
N LEU A 46 -10.24 -20.90 32.23
CA LEU A 46 -9.73 -20.63 33.59
C LEU A 46 -8.20 -20.67 33.70
N ARG A 47 -7.49 -21.47 32.90
CA ARG A 47 -6.03 -21.49 32.91
C ARG A 47 -5.40 -20.29 32.16
N ILE A 48 -6.09 -19.72 31.18
CA ILE A 48 -5.66 -18.50 30.49
C ILE A 48 -5.77 -17.31 31.45
N ILE A 49 -6.88 -17.23 32.19
CA ILE A 49 -7.06 -16.24 33.26
C ILE A 49 -5.98 -16.40 34.33
N ASN A 50 -5.68 -17.64 34.74
CA ASN A 50 -4.60 -17.92 35.70
C ASN A 50 -3.19 -17.65 35.12
N LEU A 51 -2.97 -17.68 33.82
CA LEU A 51 -1.71 -17.29 33.20
C LEU A 51 -1.52 -15.76 33.22
N VAL A 52 -2.58 -15.02 33.00
CA VAL A 52 -2.56 -13.54 33.10
C VAL A 52 -2.39 -13.12 34.56
N ILE A 53 -2.89 -13.89 35.53
CA ILE A 53 -2.75 -13.68 36.97
C ILE A 53 -1.36 -14.14 37.49
N ASN A 54 -0.61 -14.94 36.70
CA ASN A 54 0.74 -15.35 37.11
C ASN A 54 1.71 -14.15 37.07
N LYS A 55 2.12 -13.70 38.26
CA LYS A 55 3.02 -12.52 38.47
C LYS A 55 4.22 -12.51 37.52
N LYS A 56 4.86 -13.66 37.25
CA LYS A 56 6.04 -13.76 36.37
C LYS A 56 5.68 -13.48 34.90
N VAL A 57 4.51 -13.91 34.43
CA VAL A 57 4.03 -13.67 33.03
C VAL A 57 3.68 -12.20 32.86
N THR A 58 2.94 -11.64 33.82
CA THR A 58 2.53 -10.23 33.80
C THR A 58 3.74 -9.29 33.86
N ILE A 59 4.71 -9.56 34.71
CA ILE A 59 5.96 -8.78 34.83
C ILE A 59 6.71 -8.82 33.49
N LEU A 60 6.92 -10.02 32.91
CA LEU A 60 7.61 -10.16 31.63
C LEU A 60 6.89 -9.38 30.51
N LEU A 61 5.56 -9.52 30.44
CA LEU A 61 4.74 -8.79 29.47
C LEU A 61 4.89 -7.27 29.63
N LEU A 62 4.79 -6.74 30.84
CA LEU A 62 4.92 -5.31 31.14
C LEU A 62 6.32 -4.77 30.79
N ILE A 63 7.39 -5.50 31.14
CA ILE A 63 8.76 -5.11 30.81
C ILE A 63 8.89 -4.92 29.29
N PHE A 64 8.41 -5.88 28.48
CA PHE A 64 8.52 -5.79 27.02
C PHE A 64 7.56 -4.77 26.40
N ILE A 65 6.39 -4.50 26.99
CA ILE A 65 5.52 -3.38 26.58
C ILE A 65 6.26 -2.05 26.76
N ILE A 66 6.84 -1.83 27.93
CA ILE A 66 7.60 -0.61 28.23
C ILE A 66 8.81 -0.48 27.28
N ALA A 67 9.56 -1.56 27.07
CA ALA A 67 10.72 -1.57 26.17
C ALA A 67 10.32 -1.22 24.73
N GLY A 68 9.25 -1.81 24.19
CA GLY A 68 8.76 -1.51 22.85
C GLY A 68 8.27 -0.06 22.72
N PHE A 69 7.56 0.44 23.73
CA PHE A 69 7.09 1.83 23.77
C PHE A 69 8.25 2.84 23.79
N ILE A 70 9.23 2.63 24.66
CA ILE A 70 10.42 3.50 24.76
C ILE A 70 11.19 3.48 23.44
N HIS A 71 11.41 2.30 22.87
CA HIS A 71 12.19 2.15 21.64
C HIS A 71 11.57 2.92 20.47
N ILE A 72 10.26 2.78 20.23
CA ILE A 72 9.60 3.50 19.13
C ILE A 72 9.55 5.01 19.39
N LYS A 73 9.37 5.45 20.65
CA LYS A 73 9.39 6.88 20.98
C LYS A 73 10.77 7.50 20.79
N PHE A 74 11.84 6.79 21.19
CA PHE A 74 13.21 7.22 20.95
C PHE A 74 13.51 7.38 19.46
N LEU A 75 13.16 6.37 18.64
CA LEU A 75 13.33 6.45 17.19
C LEU A 75 12.51 7.55 16.56
N LYS A 76 11.26 7.75 17.00
CA LYS A 76 10.43 8.86 16.51
C LYS A 76 11.10 10.20 16.76
N TYR A 77 11.62 10.42 17.97
CA TYR A 77 12.37 11.62 18.34
C TYR A 77 13.62 11.79 17.46
N ASP A 78 14.38 10.71 17.23
CA ASP A 78 15.57 10.71 16.40
C ASP A 78 15.27 11.10 14.93
N TYR A 79 14.17 10.59 14.36
CA TYR A 79 13.71 11.03 13.05
C TYR A 79 13.27 12.51 13.02
N GLU A 80 12.53 12.95 14.03
CA GLU A 80 12.04 14.35 14.10
C GLU A 80 13.19 15.34 14.25
N LYS A 81 14.24 15.01 15.02
CA LYS A 81 15.43 15.85 15.18
C LYS A 81 16.17 16.10 13.85
N ILE A 82 16.21 15.10 12.97
CA ILE A 82 16.89 15.21 11.68
C ILE A 82 16.03 15.94 10.64
N TYR A 83 14.70 15.91 10.79
CA TYR A 83 13.77 16.60 9.88
C TYR A 83 13.77 18.14 10.04
N ILE A 84 14.51 18.69 10.99
CA ILE A 84 14.63 20.12 11.19
C ILE A 84 15.71 20.66 10.26
N SER A 85 15.24 21.29 9.18
CA SER A 85 15.92 22.18 8.23
C SER A 85 17.40 21.91 7.87
N LEU A 86 17.61 21.33 6.71
CA LEU A 86 18.91 21.28 6.06
C LEU A 86 18.72 21.60 4.57
N GLU A 87 18.62 22.87 4.19
CA GLU A 87 18.44 23.25 2.77
C GLU A 87 19.68 22.91 1.96
N ASN A 88 20.89 23.28 2.46
CA ASN A 88 22.15 22.93 1.81
C ASN A 88 23.00 22.09 2.76
N VAL A 89 23.34 20.89 2.35
CA VAL A 89 24.09 19.93 3.17
C VAL A 89 25.38 19.50 2.49
N ASN A 90 26.47 19.59 3.26
CA ASN A 90 27.75 18.96 2.94
C ASN A 90 27.79 17.56 3.57
N ILE A 91 27.85 16.54 2.73
CA ILE A 91 27.75 15.15 3.18
C ILE A 91 29.02 14.39 2.87
N VAL A 92 29.51 13.67 3.86
CA VAL A 92 30.51 12.62 3.68
C VAL A 92 29.86 11.29 4.04
N GLY A 93 29.85 10.35 3.10
CA GLY A 93 29.21 9.07 3.31
C GLY A 93 29.66 7.99 2.33
N THR A 94 29.22 6.78 2.57
CA THR A 94 29.55 5.60 1.78
C THR A 94 28.32 5.05 1.06
N ILE A 95 28.47 4.72 -0.21
CA ILE A 95 27.39 4.11 -1.02
C ILE A 95 27.17 2.66 -0.59
N VAL A 96 25.94 2.36 -0.16
CA VAL A 96 25.57 1.04 0.41
C VAL A 96 24.50 0.30 -0.39
N SER A 97 24.19 0.73 -1.60
CA SER A 97 23.29 0.01 -2.52
C SER A 97 23.81 -0.02 -3.95
N SER A 98 23.27 -0.94 -4.74
CA SER A 98 23.39 -0.88 -6.21
C SER A 98 22.65 0.34 -6.75
N LYS A 99 23.04 0.78 -7.95
CA LYS A 99 22.37 1.81 -8.73
C LYS A 99 20.96 1.34 -9.10
N LYS A 100 19.97 2.21 -8.91
CA LYS A 100 18.64 2.07 -9.51
C LYS A 100 18.45 3.17 -10.53
N GLU A 101 18.33 2.80 -11.80
CA GLU A 101 18.09 3.76 -12.87
C GLU A 101 16.61 4.17 -12.89
N LYS A 102 16.36 5.48 -12.86
CA LYS A 102 15.10 6.12 -13.20
C LYS A 102 15.33 6.94 -14.47
N GLN A 103 14.29 7.25 -15.21
CA GLN A 103 14.35 7.86 -16.56
C GLN A 103 15.41 8.96 -16.74
N TYR A 104 15.64 9.81 -15.72
CA TYR A 104 16.58 10.94 -15.80
C TYR A 104 17.56 11.06 -14.62
N ILE A 105 17.39 10.25 -13.57
CA ILE A 105 18.14 10.36 -12.31
C ILE A 105 18.46 8.97 -11.81
N ASN A 106 19.66 8.78 -11.28
CA ASN A 106 20.08 7.56 -10.59
C ASN A 106 19.81 7.68 -9.09
N GLU A 107 19.27 6.63 -8.52
CA GLU A 107 19.02 6.50 -7.09
C GLU A 107 20.01 5.54 -6.45
N TYR A 108 20.64 5.98 -5.35
CA TYR A 108 21.51 5.18 -4.50
C TYR A 108 21.08 5.29 -3.04
N LYS A 109 21.44 4.31 -2.20
CA LYS A 109 21.38 4.48 -0.75
C LYS A 109 22.78 4.84 -0.27
N ILE A 110 22.90 5.95 0.49
CA ILE A 110 24.15 6.42 1.10
C ILE A 110 24.04 6.30 2.63
N GLU A 111 25.05 5.73 3.27
CA GLU A 111 25.20 5.77 4.71
C GLU A 111 26.19 6.89 5.06
N THR A 112 25.68 7.95 5.72
CA THR A 112 26.47 9.13 6.06
C THR A 112 27.42 8.84 7.23
N GLU A 113 28.56 9.49 7.24
CA GLU A 113 29.46 9.58 8.39
C GLU A 113 29.39 10.97 9.01
N LYS A 114 29.26 12.01 8.17
CA LYS A 114 29.15 13.39 8.58
C LYS A 114 28.14 14.12 7.69
N ILE A 115 27.38 15.02 8.30
CA ILE A 115 26.51 16.00 7.63
C ILE A 115 26.85 17.35 8.26
N ASN A 116 27.25 18.35 7.46
CA ASN A 116 27.68 19.69 7.92
C ASN A 116 28.67 19.60 9.11
N ASN A 117 29.69 18.75 8.99
CA ASN A 117 30.72 18.46 10.01
C ASN A 117 30.22 17.74 11.30
N ILE A 118 28.92 17.52 11.46
CA ILE A 118 28.38 16.74 12.58
C ILE A 118 28.48 15.25 12.24
N LYS A 119 29.05 14.44 13.15
CA LYS A 119 29.07 12.98 13.01
C LYS A 119 27.64 12.43 13.10
N LEU A 120 27.10 11.92 12.00
CA LEU A 120 25.76 11.38 11.91
C LEU A 120 25.75 10.13 11.02
N LYS A 121 25.66 8.95 11.61
CA LYS A 121 25.61 7.68 10.89
C LYS A 121 24.16 7.27 10.61
N LYS A 122 23.62 7.70 9.48
CA LYS A 122 22.24 7.44 9.04
C LYS A 122 22.18 7.13 7.54
N LYS A 123 21.09 6.48 7.12
CA LYS A 123 20.89 6.15 5.69
C LYS A 123 19.95 7.15 5.03
N PHE A 124 20.32 7.58 3.83
CA PHE A 124 19.54 8.47 2.97
C PHE A 124 19.46 7.89 1.56
N ILE A 125 18.45 8.32 0.80
CA ILE A 125 18.41 8.14 -0.64
C ILE A 125 19.21 9.29 -1.27
N LEU A 126 20.18 8.97 -2.12
CA LEU A 126 20.89 9.94 -2.92
C LEU A 126 20.33 9.92 -4.34
N LEU A 127 19.87 11.07 -4.83
CA LEU A 127 19.48 11.33 -6.21
C LEU A 127 20.60 12.07 -6.92
N THR A 128 21.09 11.50 -8.03
CA THR A 128 22.22 12.08 -8.78
C THR A 128 22.13 11.73 -10.25
N LYS A 129 22.64 12.63 -11.11
CA LYS A 129 22.83 12.37 -12.55
C LYS A 129 24.15 11.65 -12.85
N ASN A 130 25.08 11.59 -11.87
CA ASN A 130 26.36 10.94 -12.05
C ASN A 130 26.18 9.40 -12.15
N LYS A 131 26.81 8.79 -13.17
CA LYS A 131 26.76 7.35 -13.46
C LYS A 131 27.98 6.56 -12.95
N GLU A 132 29.03 7.26 -12.50
CA GLU A 132 30.34 6.66 -12.17
C GLU A 132 30.49 6.24 -10.71
N ILE A 133 29.41 6.30 -9.92
CA ILE A 133 29.47 5.97 -8.50
C ILE A 133 29.22 4.47 -8.32
N GLU A 134 30.15 3.81 -7.63
CA GLU A 134 30.06 2.37 -7.34
C GLU A 134 29.74 2.09 -5.87
N TYR A 135 29.22 0.90 -5.63
CA TYR A 135 29.02 0.37 -4.28
C TYR A 135 30.33 0.33 -3.49
N GLY A 136 30.30 0.86 -2.28
CA GLY A 136 31.47 0.93 -1.41
C GLY A 136 32.30 2.21 -1.56
N ASN A 137 32.01 3.05 -2.54
CA ASN A 137 32.71 4.32 -2.69
C ASN A 137 32.35 5.28 -1.53
N LYS A 138 33.38 5.85 -0.90
CA LYS A 138 33.22 6.96 0.05
C LYS A 138 33.31 8.27 -0.72
N ILE A 139 32.26 9.03 -0.66
CA ILE A 139 32.11 10.28 -1.42
C ILE A 139 31.85 11.46 -0.50
N LYS A 140 32.25 12.65 -0.97
CA LYS A 140 31.84 13.94 -0.43
C LYS A 140 31.00 14.63 -1.49
N LEU A 141 29.90 15.19 -1.10
CA LEU A 141 28.96 15.87 -1.99
C LEU A 141 28.25 17.03 -1.29
N GLU A 142 27.83 17.98 -2.10
CA GLU A 142 26.92 19.05 -1.72
C GLU A 142 25.53 18.76 -2.31
N GLY A 143 24.48 18.95 -1.52
CA GLY A 143 23.13 18.66 -1.98
C GLY A 143 22.08 19.33 -1.11
N THR A 144 20.82 19.20 -1.57
CA THR A 144 19.64 19.64 -0.85
C THR A 144 18.99 18.45 -0.14
N TYR A 145 18.74 18.60 1.15
CA TYR A 145 17.96 17.60 1.88
C TYR A 145 16.47 17.79 1.63
N ILE A 146 15.83 16.73 1.15
CA ILE A 146 14.38 16.68 0.93
C ILE A 146 13.75 15.86 2.05
N LYS A 147 12.96 16.56 2.88
CA LYS A 147 12.18 15.92 3.94
C LYS A 147 11.15 14.99 3.34
N PRO A 148 11.01 13.74 3.84
CA PRO A 148 9.99 12.83 3.32
C PRO A 148 8.58 13.36 3.56
N SER A 149 7.76 13.39 2.51
CA SER A 149 6.37 13.84 2.58
C SER A 149 5.52 12.89 3.44
N LYS A 150 4.66 13.46 4.30
CA LYS A 150 3.59 12.73 4.96
C LYS A 150 2.43 12.54 3.97
N SER A 151 1.41 11.77 4.39
CA SER A 151 0.19 11.70 3.57
C SER A 151 -0.41 13.08 3.38
N ARG A 152 -0.80 13.41 2.16
CA ARG A 152 -1.40 14.71 1.81
C ARG A 152 -2.92 14.68 1.78
N ASN A 153 -3.49 13.47 1.72
CA ASN A 153 -4.93 13.22 1.77
C ASN A 153 -5.29 12.29 2.94
N TYR A 154 -6.56 12.26 3.31
CA TYR A 154 -7.09 11.31 4.28
C TYR A 154 -6.75 9.87 3.86
N ARG A 155 -5.99 9.16 4.71
CA ARG A 155 -5.46 7.82 4.44
C ARG A 155 -4.62 7.69 3.16
N GLY A 156 -4.16 8.80 2.60
CA GLY A 156 -3.21 8.77 1.48
C GLY A 156 -1.90 8.07 1.84
N PHE A 157 -1.13 7.72 0.83
CA PHE A 157 0.17 7.09 1.02
C PHE A 157 1.12 8.00 1.81
N ASP A 158 1.71 7.48 2.88
CA ASP A 158 2.66 8.19 3.75
C ASP A 158 4.09 7.72 3.41
N TYR A 159 4.76 8.50 2.56
CA TYR A 159 6.13 8.21 2.11
C TYR A 159 7.13 8.29 3.27
N SER A 160 6.91 9.18 4.25
CA SER A 160 7.75 9.28 5.45
C SER A 160 7.71 7.97 6.26
N ASN A 161 6.52 7.42 6.51
CA ASN A 161 6.39 6.14 7.21
C ASN A 161 6.97 4.98 6.39
N TYR A 162 6.81 4.98 5.07
CA TYR A 162 7.44 3.99 4.20
C TYR A 162 8.97 4.00 4.33
N LEU A 163 9.63 5.17 4.24
CA LEU A 163 11.08 5.29 4.40
C LEU A 163 11.55 4.85 5.80
N LYS A 164 10.78 5.14 6.85
CA LYS A 164 11.08 4.66 8.20
C LYS A 164 11.09 3.13 8.28
N THR A 165 10.22 2.43 7.52
CA THR A 165 10.26 0.96 7.49
C THR A 165 11.55 0.41 6.87
N GLU A 166 12.24 1.21 6.05
CA GLU A 166 13.53 0.89 5.41
C GLU A 166 14.75 1.46 6.15
N ASN A 167 14.57 2.07 7.34
CA ASN A 167 15.61 2.79 8.09
C ASN A 167 16.23 3.96 7.29
N ILE A 168 15.45 4.63 6.45
CA ILE A 168 15.88 5.76 5.63
C ILE A 168 15.34 7.05 6.23
N TYR A 169 16.21 8.06 6.37
CA TYR A 169 15.91 9.32 7.05
C TYR A 169 15.47 10.44 6.12
N GLY A 170 15.58 10.27 4.81
CA GLY A 170 15.14 11.23 3.81
C GLY A 170 15.87 11.04 2.49
N THR A 171 15.72 12.03 1.63
CA THR A 171 16.33 12.05 0.30
C THR A 171 17.30 13.23 0.21
N ILE A 172 18.41 13.04 -0.47
CA ILE A 172 19.39 14.06 -0.75
C ILE A 172 19.49 14.19 -2.26
N GLU A 173 19.22 15.36 -2.77
CA GLU A 173 19.39 15.68 -4.19
C GLU A 173 20.74 16.38 -4.37
N GLN A 174 21.56 15.89 -5.29
CA GLN A 174 22.88 16.44 -5.58
C GLN A 174 22.75 17.77 -6.30
N ASN A 175 23.41 18.82 -5.79
CA ASN A 175 23.47 20.15 -6.41
C ASN A 175 24.87 20.47 -7.00
N GLY A 176 25.92 19.95 -6.37
CA GLY A 176 27.32 20.23 -6.73
C GLY A 176 28.08 19.04 -7.32
N LYS A 177 29.39 19.14 -7.38
CA LYS A 177 30.27 18.02 -7.80
C LYS A 177 30.36 16.96 -6.71
N ILE A 178 30.52 15.69 -7.12
CA ILE A 178 30.81 14.59 -6.21
C ILE A 178 32.32 14.36 -6.23
N GLU A 179 32.94 14.42 -5.05
CA GLU A 179 34.35 14.10 -4.84
C GLU A 179 34.47 12.68 -4.31
N LEU A 180 35.23 11.83 -4.98
CA LEU A 180 35.59 10.50 -4.50
C LEU A 180 36.72 10.61 -3.48
N ILE A 181 36.42 10.29 -2.20
CA ILE A 181 37.43 10.33 -1.12
C ILE A 181 38.19 9.00 -1.05
N LYS A 182 37.48 7.88 -1.15
CA LYS A 182 38.04 6.54 -1.02
C LYS A 182 37.21 5.52 -1.77
N GLU A 183 37.88 4.70 -2.55
CA GLU A 183 37.29 3.50 -3.10
C GLU A 183 37.19 2.41 -2.01
N LYS A 184 36.17 1.54 -2.13
CA LYS A 184 36.02 0.33 -1.30
C LYS A 184 36.07 0.58 0.21
N ASN A 185 35.31 1.57 0.70
CA ASN A 185 35.20 1.87 2.14
C ASN A 185 34.23 0.94 2.92
N ILE A 186 33.98 -0.25 2.42
CA ILE A 186 33.14 -1.28 3.04
C ILE A 186 33.97 -2.56 3.20
N ASN A 187 33.56 -3.43 4.14
CA ASN A 187 34.19 -4.73 4.33
C ASN A 187 34.30 -5.47 2.99
N TYR A 188 35.51 -5.97 2.69
CA TYR A 188 35.85 -6.63 1.43
C TYR A 188 34.92 -7.80 1.08
N PHE A 189 34.40 -8.51 2.08
CA PHE A 189 33.41 -9.56 1.89
C PHE A 189 32.14 -9.07 1.18
N PHE A 190 31.59 -7.91 1.58
CA PHE A 190 30.40 -7.34 0.93
C PHE A 190 30.71 -6.80 -0.47
N ILE A 191 31.93 -6.33 -0.71
CA ILE A 191 32.37 -5.93 -2.05
C ILE A 191 32.41 -7.14 -3.00
N ILE A 192 32.90 -8.28 -2.51
CA ILE A 192 32.89 -9.53 -3.30
C ILE A 192 31.45 -9.92 -3.63
N LEU A 193 30.54 -9.94 -2.63
CA LEU A 193 29.15 -10.29 -2.87
C LEU A 193 28.49 -9.36 -3.87
N TYR A 194 28.78 -8.05 -3.81
CA TYR A 194 28.30 -7.08 -4.78
C TYR A 194 28.80 -7.36 -6.20
N LYS A 195 30.10 -7.66 -6.34
CA LYS A 195 30.69 -8.03 -7.64
C LYS A 195 30.07 -9.31 -8.19
N VAL A 196 29.83 -10.31 -7.33
CA VAL A 196 29.14 -11.55 -7.72
C VAL A 196 27.72 -11.24 -8.19
N LYS A 197 26.95 -10.44 -7.44
CA LYS A 197 25.61 -10.01 -7.84
C LYS A 197 25.60 -9.33 -9.21
N ASN A 198 26.46 -8.35 -9.41
CA ASN A 198 26.56 -7.63 -10.69
C ASN A 198 26.97 -8.55 -11.84
N LYS A 199 27.89 -9.49 -11.60
CA LYS A 199 28.29 -10.47 -12.61
C LYS A 199 27.13 -11.41 -12.98
N ILE A 200 26.32 -11.84 -11.98
CA ILE A 200 25.10 -12.60 -12.24
C ILE A 200 24.15 -11.79 -13.12
N ILE A 201 23.83 -10.56 -12.73
CA ILE A 201 22.91 -9.67 -13.48
C ILE A 201 23.42 -9.47 -14.91
N LYS A 202 24.73 -9.17 -15.09
CA LYS A 202 25.34 -8.99 -16.41
C LYS A 202 25.22 -10.27 -17.26
N ASN A 203 25.53 -11.43 -16.69
CA ASN A 203 25.43 -12.71 -17.38
C ASN A 203 23.99 -13.03 -17.82
N ILE A 204 23.01 -12.74 -16.96
CA ILE A 204 21.59 -12.94 -17.26
C ILE A 204 21.13 -11.95 -18.34
N ASN A 205 21.51 -10.68 -18.24
CA ASN A 205 21.18 -9.66 -19.25
C ASN A 205 21.68 -10.04 -20.65
N ASN A 206 22.83 -10.70 -20.74
CA ASN A 206 23.44 -11.11 -22.02
C ASN A 206 22.86 -12.41 -22.59
N LYS A 207 22.23 -13.25 -21.76
CA LYS A 207 21.82 -14.61 -22.16
C LYS A 207 20.30 -14.79 -22.26
N PHE A 208 19.52 -13.91 -21.62
CA PHE A 208 18.07 -14.02 -21.58
C PHE A 208 17.40 -13.06 -22.57
N PRO A 209 16.28 -13.48 -23.19
CA PRO A 209 15.41 -12.58 -23.92
C PRO A 209 14.88 -11.47 -23.01
N GLU A 210 14.62 -10.29 -23.56
CA GLU A 210 14.18 -9.12 -22.81
C GLU A 210 12.88 -9.36 -22.05
N GLU A 211 11.93 -10.05 -22.66
CA GLU A 211 10.61 -10.36 -22.11
C GLU A 211 10.65 -11.20 -20.82
N THR A 212 11.60 -12.13 -20.70
CA THR A 212 11.68 -13.07 -19.57
C THR A 212 12.74 -12.69 -18.54
N ARG A 213 13.73 -11.87 -18.95
CA ARG A 213 14.84 -11.41 -18.12
C ARG A 213 14.36 -10.71 -16.85
N GLY A 214 13.43 -9.75 -16.97
CA GLY A 214 12.88 -9.02 -15.83
C GLY A 214 12.23 -9.94 -14.80
N LEU A 215 11.51 -10.96 -15.25
CA LEU A 215 10.88 -11.95 -14.36
C LEU A 215 11.91 -12.87 -13.69
N PHE A 216 12.95 -13.28 -14.41
CA PHE A 216 14.05 -14.03 -13.81
C PHE A 216 14.69 -13.27 -12.65
N LEU A 217 15.05 -12.00 -12.88
CA LEU A 217 15.67 -11.14 -11.86
C LEU A 217 14.68 -10.85 -10.71
N GLY A 218 13.40 -10.62 -11.02
CA GLY A 218 12.35 -10.37 -10.02
C GLY A 218 12.11 -11.55 -9.09
N ILE A 219 11.97 -12.77 -9.65
CA ILE A 219 11.68 -13.98 -8.89
C ILE A 219 12.89 -14.41 -8.07
N LEU A 220 14.11 -14.42 -8.64
CA LEU A 220 15.29 -15.00 -7.99
C LEU A 220 16.12 -13.98 -7.19
N LEU A 221 16.20 -12.72 -7.63
CA LEU A 221 17.01 -11.69 -6.97
C LEU A 221 16.16 -10.57 -6.34
N GLY A 222 14.83 -10.58 -6.53
CA GLY A 222 13.93 -9.56 -5.99
C GLY A 222 13.95 -8.24 -6.75
N ASP A 223 14.70 -8.14 -7.87
CA ASP A 223 14.79 -6.94 -8.69
C ASP A 223 13.63 -6.89 -9.69
N LYS A 224 12.69 -6.01 -9.44
CA LYS A 224 11.46 -5.82 -10.24
C LYS A 224 11.57 -4.67 -11.24
N SER A 225 12.70 -3.97 -11.31
CA SER A 225 12.84 -2.74 -12.11
C SER A 225 12.56 -2.97 -13.60
N SER A 226 12.98 -4.13 -14.12
CA SER A 226 12.85 -4.50 -15.54
C SER A 226 11.55 -5.25 -15.87
N ILE A 227 10.60 -5.41 -14.94
CA ILE A 227 9.33 -6.07 -15.24
C ILE A 227 8.36 -5.02 -15.77
N GLU A 228 7.75 -5.29 -16.92
CA GLU A 228 6.72 -4.43 -17.52
C GLU A 228 5.54 -4.22 -16.57
N GLU A 229 4.98 -3.00 -16.57
CA GLU A 229 3.88 -2.64 -15.67
C GLU A 229 2.62 -3.50 -15.94
N ASN A 230 2.32 -3.81 -17.21
CA ASN A 230 1.21 -4.70 -17.57
C ASN A 230 1.36 -6.09 -16.96
N VAL A 231 2.56 -6.66 -17.00
CA VAL A 231 2.85 -7.96 -16.40
C VAL A 231 2.67 -7.89 -14.88
N ARG A 232 3.20 -6.84 -14.23
CA ARG A 232 2.99 -6.62 -12.78
C ARG A 232 1.52 -6.53 -12.43
N GLN A 233 0.74 -5.79 -13.24
CA GLN A 233 -0.70 -5.63 -13.01
C GLN A 233 -1.44 -6.97 -13.17
N ASN A 234 -1.13 -7.78 -14.20
CA ASN A 234 -1.73 -9.10 -14.39
C ASN A 234 -1.43 -10.05 -13.20
N PHE A 235 -0.19 -10.01 -12.68
CA PHE A 235 0.17 -10.75 -11.46
C PHE A 235 -0.58 -10.25 -10.22
N ALA A 236 -0.84 -8.95 -10.12
CA ALA A 236 -1.63 -8.39 -9.03
C ALA A 236 -3.09 -8.80 -9.12
N ASP A 237 -3.69 -8.68 -10.28
CA ASP A 237 -5.11 -8.96 -10.52
C ASP A 237 -5.43 -10.47 -10.46
N SER A 238 -4.45 -11.34 -10.79
CA SER A 238 -4.53 -12.80 -10.59
C SER A 238 -4.14 -13.28 -9.19
N SER A 239 -3.87 -12.37 -8.21
CA SER A 239 -3.39 -12.70 -6.85
C SER A 239 -2.01 -13.39 -6.78
N LEU A 240 -1.19 -13.27 -7.81
CA LEU A 240 0.15 -13.86 -7.90
C LEU A 240 1.29 -12.90 -7.57
N SER A 241 1.02 -11.66 -7.12
CA SER A 241 2.05 -10.66 -6.76
C SER A 241 3.09 -11.18 -5.77
N HIS A 242 2.71 -12.13 -4.90
CA HIS A 242 3.61 -12.72 -3.91
C HIS A 242 4.72 -13.58 -4.54
N ILE A 243 4.58 -14.03 -5.79
CA ILE A 243 5.60 -14.77 -6.55
C ILE A 243 6.72 -13.84 -7.02
N LEU A 244 6.38 -12.58 -7.34
CA LEU A 244 7.34 -11.55 -7.70
C LEU A 244 8.12 -11.00 -6.50
N ALA A 245 7.82 -11.47 -5.30
CA ALA A 245 8.55 -11.12 -4.08
C ALA A 245 9.24 -12.36 -3.54
N VAL A 246 10.53 -12.26 -3.21
CA VAL A 246 11.25 -13.38 -2.58
C VAL A 246 10.58 -13.71 -1.26
N SER A 247 10.05 -14.93 -1.17
CA SER A 247 9.18 -15.41 -0.09
C SER A 247 9.80 -16.59 0.67
N GLY A 248 9.09 -17.05 1.71
CA GLY A 248 9.49 -18.26 2.45
C GLY A 248 9.59 -19.51 1.58
N THR A 249 8.76 -19.63 0.54
CA THR A 249 8.84 -20.74 -0.43
C THR A 249 10.13 -20.71 -1.24
N HIS A 250 10.58 -19.53 -1.68
CA HIS A 250 11.86 -19.35 -2.35
C HIS A 250 13.03 -19.83 -1.48
N ILE A 251 13.05 -19.38 -0.20
CA ILE A 251 14.10 -19.80 0.76
C ILE A 251 14.04 -21.31 1.00
N SER A 252 12.87 -21.91 1.05
CA SER A 252 12.75 -23.38 1.20
C SER A 252 13.35 -24.13 0.02
N TYR A 253 13.11 -23.69 -1.22
CA TYR A 253 13.74 -24.31 -2.40
C TYR A 253 15.25 -24.09 -2.44
N VAL A 254 15.74 -22.92 -2.02
CA VAL A 254 17.17 -22.65 -1.86
C VAL A 254 17.78 -23.65 -0.85
N VAL A 255 17.15 -23.85 0.31
CA VAL A 255 17.59 -24.83 1.32
C VAL A 255 17.64 -26.25 0.73
N ILE A 256 16.60 -26.66 0.00
CA ILE A 256 16.53 -27.98 -0.64
C ILE A 256 17.69 -28.17 -1.64
N CYS A 257 17.87 -27.22 -2.58
CA CYS A 257 18.94 -27.29 -3.60
C CYS A 257 20.33 -27.39 -2.96
N ILE A 258 20.61 -26.54 -1.98
CA ILE A 258 21.92 -26.53 -1.28
C ILE A 258 22.12 -27.81 -0.47
N SER A 259 21.09 -28.29 0.22
CA SER A 259 21.16 -29.52 1.02
C SER A 259 21.42 -30.75 0.13
N VAL A 260 20.78 -30.81 -1.04
CA VAL A 260 21.02 -31.88 -2.03
C VAL A 260 22.44 -31.81 -2.57
N LEU A 261 22.94 -30.63 -2.95
CA LEU A 261 24.30 -30.41 -3.44
C LEU A 261 25.34 -30.88 -2.41
N PHE A 262 25.22 -30.42 -1.16
CA PHE A 262 26.15 -30.78 -0.09
C PHE A 262 26.05 -32.27 0.30
N LYS A 263 24.88 -32.90 0.11
CA LYS A 263 24.72 -34.34 0.28
C LYS A 263 25.50 -35.12 -0.83
N LYS A 264 25.41 -34.67 -2.08
CA LYS A 264 26.18 -35.25 -3.20
C LYS A 264 27.69 -35.09 -3.03
N LEU A 265 28.14 -33.99 -2.43
CA LEU A 265 29.53 -33.75 -2.06
C LEU A 265 29.98 -34.56 -0.82
N LYS A 266 29.14 -35.47 -0.30
CA LYS A 266 29.45 -36.36 0.84
C LYS A 266 29.86 -35.58 2.13
N LEU A 267 29.49 -34.31 2.30
CA LEU A 267 29.87 -33.55 3.48
C LEU A 267 29.16 -34.06 4.73
N ASN A 268 29.83 -33.94 5.90
CA ASN A 268 29.29 -34.28 7.20
C ASN A 268 27.97 -33.56 7.47
N LYS A 269 27.01 -34.23 8.12
CA LYS A 269 25.66 -33.73 8.37
C LYS A 269 25.66 -32.38 9.10
N ASN A 270 26.54 -32.14 10.07
CA ASN A 270 26.63 -30.90 10.83
C ASN A 270 27.29 -29.79 9.98
N ILE A 271 28.34 -30.11 9.23
CA ILE A 271 28.98 -29.17 8.30
C ILE A 271 27.98 -28.69 7.25
N ARG A 272 27.16 -29.59 6.68
CA ARG A 272 26.10 -29.22 5.73
C ARG A 272 25.14 -28.18 6.33
N LYS A 273 24.71 -28.37 7.58
CA LYS A 273 23.78 -27.43 8.25
C LYS A 273 24.39 -26.03 8.41
N VAL A 274 25.65 -25.97 8.86
CA VAL A 274 26.37 -24.69 9.01
C VAL A 274 26.57 -24.00 7.67
N LEU A 275 27.06 -24.72 6.66
CA LEU A 275 27.26 -24.17 5.32
C LEU A 275 25.93 -23.73 4.69
N THR A 276 24.84 -24.48 4.89
CA THR A 276 23.50 -24.04 4.42
C THR A 276 23.09 -22.70 5.03
N SER A 277 23.30 -22.50 6.34
CA SER A 277 23.01 -21.23 7.01
C SER A 277 23.86 -20.08 6.45
N LEU A 278 25.12 -20.34 6.14
CA LEU A 278 26.04 -19.34 5.57
C LEU A 278 25.62 -18.96 4.14
N VAL A 279 25.27 -19.93 3.30
CA VAL A 279 24.77 -19.65 1.93
C VAL A 279 23.44 -18.93 1.96
N LEU A 280 22.55 -19.24 2.91
CA LEU A 280 21.31 -18.47 3.09
C LEU A 280 21.57 -16.99 3.42
N PHE A 281 22.59 -16.72 4.25
CA PHE A 281 22.99 -15.34 4.54
C PHE A 281 23.56 -14.63 3.30
N MET A 282 24.39 -15.32 2.49
CA MET A 282 24.87 -14.77 1.22
C MET A 282 23.70 -14.51 0.24
N TYR A 283 22.74 -15.43 0.16
CA TYR A 283 21.55 -15.25 -0.68
C TYR A 283 20.69 -14.08 -0.21
N LEU A 284 20.57 -13.87 1.10
CA LEU A 284 19.86 -12.71 1.67
C LEU A 284 20.47 -11.38 1.22
N TYR A 285 21.80 -11.33 1.09
CA TYR A 285 22.48 -10.17 0.51
C TYR A 285 22.13 -9.98 -0.98
N LEU A 286 22.06 -11.06 -1.76
CA LEU A 286 21.72 -10.99 -3.20
C LEU A 286 20.30 -10.43 -3.43
N VAL A 287 19.38 -10.66 -2.50
CA VAL A 287 17.98 -10.19 -2.55
C VAL A 287 17.76 -8.89 -1.75
N ASP A 288 18.82 -8.10 -1.49
CA ASP A 288 18.80 -6.79 -0.84
C ASP A 288 18.06 -6.76 0.51
N PHE A 289 18.20 -7.82 1.33
CA PHE A 289 17.58 -7.93 2.66
C PHE A 289 16.07 -7.64 2.69
N SER A 290 15.34 -8.04 1.66
CA SER A 290 13.88 -7.85 1.66
C SER A 290 13.25 -8.44 2.93
N VAL A 291 12.26 -7.76 3.51
CA VAL A 291 11.67 -8.10 4.83
C VAL A 291 11.17 -9.56 4.87
N SER A 292 10.52 -10.02 3.79
CA SER A 292 10.00 -11.40 3.70
C SER A 292 11.13 -12.45 3.63
N ALA A 293 12.18 -12.18 2.84
CA ALA A 293 13.35 -13.07 2.75
C ALA A 293 14.13 -13.08 4.08
N THR A 294 14.33 -11.92 4.70
CA THR A 294 15.00 -11.79 6.01
C THR A 294 14.32 -12.64 7.07
N ARG A 295 12.99 -12.53 7.18
CA ARG A 295 12.21 -13.38 8.09
C ARG A 295 12.42 -14.88 7.79
N ALA A 296 12.29 -15.27 6.52
CA ALA A 296 12.39 -16.67 6.14
C ALA A 296 13.80 -17.24 6.40
N VAL A 297 14.85 -16.47 6.13
CA VAL A 297 16.23 -16.86 6.44
C VAL A 297 16.46 -16.99 7.93
N ILE A 298 16.01 -16.01 8.74
CA ILE A 298 16.11 -16.09 10.21
C ILE A 298 15.39 -17.35 10.72
N MET A 299 14.16 -17.61 10.29
CA MET A 299 13.39 -18.78 10.71
C MET A 299 14.08 -20.08 10.28
N SER A 300 14.56 -20.17 9.04
CA SER A 300 15.28 -21.35 8.56
C SER A 300 16.57 -21.60 9.33
N THR A 301 17.32 -20.53 9.62
CA THR A 301 18.55 -20.62 10.42
C THR A 301 18.26 -21.09 11.86
N ILE A 302 17.19 -20.57 12.50
CA ILE A 302 16.78 -21.02 13.83
C ILE A 302 16.43 -22.51 13.81
N VAL A 303 15.66 -22.98 12.80
CA VAL A 303 15.33 -24.41 12.64
C VAL A 303 16.59 -25.26 12.44
N ILE A 304 17.53 -24.80 11.61
CA ILE A 304 18.82 -25.48 11.41
C ILE A 304 19.62 -25.54 12.73
N MET A 305 19.65 -24.46 13.50
CA MET A 305 20.31 -24.43 14.83
C MET A 305 19.64 -25.38 15.83
N GLN A 306 18.29 -25.43 15.85
CA GLN A 306 17.55 -26.39 16.68
C GLN A 306 17.93 -27.83 16.34
N MET A 307 18.10 -28.14 15.04
CA MET A 307 18.56 -29.45 14.58
C MET A 307 20.04 -29.74 14.93
N LEU A 308 20.91 -28.73 14.98
CA LEU A 308 22.31 -28.86 15.39
C LEU A 308 22.41 -29.20 16.89
N PHE A 309 21.62 -28.50 17.70
CA PHE A 309 21.63 -28.66 19.17
C PHE A 309 20.64 -29.73 19.68
N TYR A 310 20.07 -30.56 18.80
CA TYR A 310 19.12 -31.62 19.14
C TYR A 310 17.90 -31.12 19.94
N ARG A 311 17.47 -29.86 19.70
CA ARG A 311 16.30 -29.27 20.37
C ARG A 311 15.03 -29.56 19.60
N LYS A 312 13.91 -29.76 20.32
CA LYS A 312 12.58 -29.88 19.69
C LYS A 312 12.20 -28.59 18.94
N GLN A 313 11.72 -28.76 17.72
CA GLN A 313 11.24 -27.65 16.92
C GLN A 313 9.92 -27.12 17.48
N ASP A 314 9.86 -25.82 17.80
CA ASP A 314 8.63 -25.10 18.16
C ASP A 314 8.46 -23.91 17.21
N THR A 315 7.61 -24.10 16.20
CA THR A 315 7.35 -23.11 15.14
C THR A 315 6.86 -21.78 15.71
N ILE A 316 6.03 -21.81 16.76
CA ILE A 316 5.46 -20.61 17.38
C ILE A 316 6.55 -19.78 18.06
N THR A 317 7.43 -20.42 18.84
CA THR A 317 8.58 -19.75 19.45
C THR A 317 9.54 -19.22 18.40
N THR A 318 9.76 -19.96 17.29
CA THR A 318 10.58 -19.51 16.16
C THR A 318 10.03 -18.25 15.50
N ILE A 319 8.71 -18.17 15.26
CA ILE A 319 8.04 -16.97 14.72
C ILE A 319 8.16 -15.80 15.69
N ALA A 320 7.88 -16.01 16.97
CA ALA A 320 7.98 -14.99 17.99
C ALA A 320 9.41 -14.43 18.08
N PHE A 321 10.41 -15.28 18.08
CA PHE A 321 11.82 -14.89 18.14
C PHE A 321 12.26 -14.13 16.90
N SER A 322 11.88 -14.59 15.70
CA SER A 322 12.18 -13.88 14.45
C SER A 322 11.54 -12.49 14.40
N SER A 323 10.30 -12.34 14.92
CA SER A 323 9.64 -11.03 14.99
C SER A 323 10.36 -10.05 15.93
N ILE A 324 10.84 -10.53 17.08
CA ILE A 324 11.64 -9.72 18.00
C ILE A 324 12.92 -9.23 17.32
N ILE A 325 13.67 -10.11 16.64
CA ILE A 325 14.92 -9.73 15.97
C ILE A 325 14.68 -8.61 14.94
N ILE A 326 13.65 -8.75 14.12
CA ILE A 326 13.33 -7.74 13.08
C ILE A 326 12.90 -6.43 13.75
N LEU A 327 12.03 -6.47 14.75
CA LEU A 327 11.48 -5.28 15.39
C LEU A 327 12.48 -4.58 16.34
N ILE A 328 13.45 -5.29 16.91
CA ILE A 328 14.58 -4.66 17.62
C ILE A 328 15.47 -3.89 16.63
N ASN A 329 15.70 -4.44 15.44
CA ASN A 329 16.48 -3.72 14.42
C ASN A 329 15.75 -2.50 13.87
N ASN A 330 14.43 -2.63 13.64
CA ASN A 330 13.58 -1.51 13.20
C ASN A 330 12.13 -1.70 13.65
N PRO A 331 11.64 -1.03 14.68
CA PRO A 331 10.27 -1.15 15.16
C PRO A 331 9.24 -0.62 14.15
N TYR A 332 9.63 0.29 13.24
CA TYR A 332 8.74 0.73 12.15
C TYR A 332 8.45 -0.39 11.13
N SER A 333 9.22 -1.50 11.11
CA SER A 333 8.92 -2.67 10.27
C SER A 333 7.52 -3.23 10.48
N ILE A 334 6.87 -2.96 11.61
CA ILE A 334 5.47 -3.36 11.87
C ILE A 334 4.48 -2.67 10.92
N LEU A 335 4.84 -1.50 10.35
CA LEU A 335 4.03 -0.79 9.34
C LEU A 335 4.30 -1.30 7.93
N ASN A 336 5.33 -2.14 7.72
CA ASN A 336 5.66 -2.70 6.43
C ASN A 336 4.63 -3.76 6.03
N ILE A 337 3.97 -3.57 4.89
CA ILE A 337 2.93 -4.48 4.38
C ILE A 337 3.49 -5.89 4.19
N GLY A 338 4.74 -6.02 3.70
CA GLY A 338 5.40 -7.31 3.55
C GLY A 338 5.60 -8.04 4.89
N PHE A 339 5.88 -7.32 5.97
CA PHE A 339 5.92 -7.88 7.32
C PHE A 339 4.55 -8.42 7.73
N LEU A 340 3.50 -7.60 7.61
CA LEU A 340 2.13 -7.98 8.00
C LEU A 340 1.61 -9.20 7.23
N LEU A 341 1.76 -9.21 5.90
CA LEU A 341 1.31 -10.31 5.05
C LEU A 341 2.10 -11.60 5.34
N SER A 342 3.42 -11.48 5.55
CA SER A 342 4.29 -12.61 5.75
C SER A 342 4.05 -13.30 7.11
N TYR A 343 3.93 -12.54 8.20
CA TYR A 343 3.60 -13.09 9.52
C TYR A 343 2.14 -13.54 9.59
N GLY A 344 1.20 -12.75 9.04
CA GLY A 344 -0.22 -13.10 9.00
C GLY A 344 -0.46 -14.42 8.26
N GLY A 345 0.12 -14.59 7.07
CA GLY A 345 -0.01 -15.84 6.30
C GLY A 345 0.55 -17.06 7.05
N THR A 346 1.73 -16.91 7.68
CA THR A 346 2.33 -18.00 8.46
C THR A 346 1.47 -18.36 9.68
N ILE A 347 0.93 -17.36 10.39
CA ILE A 347 0.01 -17.59 11.52
C ILE A 347 -1.26 -18.32 11.02
N GLY A 348 -1.83 -17.91 9.88
CA GLY A 348 -2.99 -18.57 9.29
C GLY A 348 -2.73 -20.06 9.01
N ILE A 349 -1.59 -20.37 8.40
CA ILE A 349 -1.19 -21.76 8.13
C ILE A 349 -1.08 -22.55 9.44
N ILE A 350 -0.43 -22.00 10.46
CA ILE A 350 -0.24 -22.72 11.73
C ILE A 350 -1.57 -22.97 12.47
N LEU A 351 -2.50 -22.03 12.36
CA LEU A 351 -3.81 -22.15 13.03
C LEU A 351 -4.72 -23.17 12.38
N PHE A 352 -4.74 -23.25 11.07
CA PHE A 352 -5.76 -24.01 10.33
C PHE A 352 -5.22 -25.27 9.67
N VAL A 353 -3.92 -25.32 9.29
CA VAL A 353 -3.34 -26.52 8.69
C VAL A 353 -3.03 -27.56 9.77
N ASN A 354 -3.79 -28.63 9.75
CA ASN A 354 -3.48 -29.80 10.53
C ASN A 354 -2.32 -30.56 9.86
N ARG A 355 -1.52 -31.32 10.64
CA ARG A 355 -0.42 -32.15 10.11
C ARG A 355 -0.85 -32.81 8.80
N ILE A 356 -0.21 -32.44 7.71
CA ILE A 356 -0.32 -33.08 6.42
C ILE A 356 0.30 -34.48 6.62
N SER A 357 -0.53 -35.50 6.72
CA SER A 357 -0.08 -36.87 6.80
C SER A 357 0.12 -37.37 5.38
N ILE A 358 1.34 -37.41 4.93
CA ILE A 358 1.72 -38.17 3.72
C ILE A 358 1.70 -39.64 4.15
N GLU A 359 0.58 -40.30 3.97
CA GLU A 359 0.52 -41.76 4.10
C GLU A 359 1.21 -42.38 2.87
N SER A 360 2.22 -43.16 3.13
CA SER A 360 3.21 -43.63 2.14
C SER A 360 2.72 -44.77 1.23
N LYS A 361 1.46 -45.12 1.25
CA LYS A 361 0.88 -46.28 0.51
C LYS A 361 -0.11 -45.95 -0.61
N GLU A 362 -0.23 -44.68 -0.98
CA GLU A 362 -1.21 -44.25 -1.99
C GLU A 362 -0.64 -44.32 -3.40
N ASP A 363 -1.49 -44.71 -4.35
CA ASP A 363 -1.24 -44.65 -5.80
C ASP A 363 -0.88 -43.21 -6.24
N PHE A 364 -0.16 -43.04 -7.37
CA PHE A 364 0.26 -41.73 -7.92
C PHE A 364 -0.90 -40.74 -8.01
N PHE A 365 -2.09 -41.17 -8.47
CA PHE A 365 -3.24 -40.32 -8.63
C PHE A 365 -3.81 -39.82 -7.28
N GLN A 366 -3.81 -40.68 -6.26
CA GLN A 366 -4.24 -40.31 -4.91
C GLN A 366 -3.26 -39.32 -4.27
N ARG A 367 -1.94 -39.50 -4.47
CA ARG A 367 -0.90 -38.54 -4.04
C ARG A 367 -1.09 -37.18 -4.68
N PHE A 368 -1.34 -37.14 -5.99
CA PHE A 368 -1.58 -35.87 -6.72
C PHE A 368 -2.85 -35.17 -6.22
N LYS A 369 -3.93 -35.89 -6.02
CA LYS A 369 -5.18 -35.35 -5.44
C LYS A 369 -4.97 -34.81 -4.02
N SER A 370 -4.21 -35.52 -3.19
CA SER A 370 -3.84 -35.07 -1.84
C SER A 370 -3.00 -33.82 -1.88
N TYR A 371 -2.02 -33.73 -2.76
CA TYR A 371 -1.19 -32.55 -2.98
C TYR A 371 -2.02 -31.31 -3.38
N LEU A 372 -2.96 -31.44 -4.32
CA LEU A 372 -3.87 -30.36 -4.70
C LEU A 372 -4.74 -29.91 -3.52
N LYS A 373 -5.28 -30.86 -2.76
CA LYS A 373 -6.05 -30.56 -1.54
C LYS A 373 -5.21 -29.79 -0.52
N ASP A 374 -3.96 -30.17 -0.32
CA ASP A 374 -3.05 -29.51 0.62
C ASP A 374 -2.74 -28.06 0.19
N ILE A 375 -2.53 -27.83 -1.11
CA ILE A 375 -2.38 -26.44 -1.65
C ILE A 375 -3.63 -25.61 -1.35
N CYS A 376 -4.83 -26.15 -1.59
CA CYS A 376 -6.06 -25.45 -1.29
C CYS A 376 -6.18 -25.09 0.20
N ILE A 377 -5.91 -26.05 1.09
CA ILE A 377 -6.00 -25.83 2.54
C ILE A 377 -5.00 -24.78 3.01
N VAL A 378 -3.75 -24.85 2.54
CA VAL A 378 -2.69 -23.89 2.89
C VAL A 378 -3.06 -22.50 2.38
N THR A 379 -3.51 -22.41 1.12
CA THR A 379 -3.90 -21.15 0.50
C THR A 379 -5.07 -20.48 1.24
N ILE A 380 -6.13 -21.21 1.52
CA ILE A 380 -7.31 -20.69 2.26
C ILE A 380 -6.91 -20.29 3.68
N SER A 381 -6.10 -21.12 4.35
CA SER A 381 -5.64 -20.84 5.72
C SER A 381 -4.82 -19.56 5.81
N ALA A 382 -3.89 -19.34 4.89
CA ALA A 382 -3.13 -18.11 4.82
C ALA A 382 -4.05 -16.92 4.51
N GLN A 383 -4.90 -17.05 3.47
CA GLN A 383 -5.78 -15.98 3.02
C GLN A 383 -6.76 -15.53 4.11
N THR A 384 -7.26 -16.44 4.94
CA THR A 384 -8.17 -16.12 6.05
C THR A 384 -7.58 -15.08 7.00
N ILE A 385 -6.29 -15.11 7.29
CA ILE A 385 -5.68 -14.13 8.20
C ILE A 385 -5.25 -12.85 7.45
N ILE A 386 -4.77 -12.96 6.20
CA ILE A 386 -4.24 -11.79 5.48
C ILE A 386 -5.31 -10.97 4.77
N MET A 387 -6.50 -11.52 4.53
CA MET A 387 -7.58 -10.88 3.75
C MET A 387 -7.97 -9.48 4.25
N PRO A 388 -8.21 -9.22 5.57
CA PRO A 388 -8.52 -7.87 6.03
C PRO A 388 -7.36 -6.89 5.81
N ILE A 389 -6.11 -7.37 5.87
CA ILE A 389 -4.91 -6.56 5.61
C ILE A 389 -4.87 -6.17 4.13
N ILE A 390 -5.11 -7.12 3.22
CA ILE A 390 -5.16 -6.86 1.77
C ILE A 390 -6.25 -5.83 1.46
N ILE A 391 -7.46 -6.01 1.97
CA ILE A 391 -8.56 -5.07 1.72
C ILE A 391 -8.25 -3.69 2.31
N TYR A 392 -7.60 -3.63 3.48
CA TYR A 392 -7.26 -2.35 4.13
C TYR A 392 -6.22 -1.53 3.35
N TYR A 393 -5.20 -2.18 2.76
CA TYR A 393 -4.11 -1.49 2.06
C TYR A 393 -4.30 -1.39 0.54
N PHE A 394 -4.97 -2.35 -0.08
CA PHE A 394 -5.11 -2.43 -1.54
C PHE A 394 -6.54 -2.27 -2.03
N ASN A 395 -7.52 -2.29 -1.14
CA ASN A 395 -8.95 -2.19 -1.47
C ASN A 395 -9.44 -3.25 -2.46
N THR A 396 -8.75 -4.35 -2.62
CA THR A 396 -9.06 -5.38 -3.60
C THR A 396 -9.21 -6.75 -2.96
N ILE A 397 -10.04 -7.58 -3.57
CA ILE A 397 -10.11 -9.02 -3.33
C ILE A 397 -10.20 -9.73 -4.67
N SER A 398 -9.63 -10.91 -4.76
CA SER A 398 -9.75 -11.82 -5.90
C SER A 398 -10.41 -13.11 -5.43
N PHE A 399 -11.36 -13.62 -6.17
CA PHE A 399 -11.93 -14.95 -5.91
C PHE A 399 -11.21 -16.05 -6.70
N THR A 400 -10.38 -15.70 -7.67
CA THR A 400 -9.58 -16.64 -8.45
C THR A 400 -8.30 -17.09 -7.73
N PHE A 401 -8.02 -16.56 -6.52
CA PHE A 401 -6.77 -16.81 -5.79
C PHE A 401 -6.45 -18.30 -5.57
N ILE A 402 -7.48 -19.17 -5.42
CA ILE A 402 -7.28 -20.62 -5.23
C ILE A 402 -6.73 -21.22 -6.53
N ILE A 403 -7.39 -20.95 -7.66
CA ILE A 403 -7.01 -21.48 -8.99
C ILE A 403 -5.60 -20.99 -9.34
N SER A 404 -5.36 -19.69 -9.16
CA SER A 404 -4.05 -19.07 -9.41
C SER A 404 -2.94 -19.76 -8.63
N ASN A 405 -3.16 -19.99 -7.32
CA ASN A 405 -2.16 -20.60 -6.45
C ASN A 405 -1.93 -22.08 -6.74
N ILE A 406 -2.96 -22.82 -7.15
CA ILE A 406 -2.79 -24.22 -7.57
C ILE A 406 -1.85 -24.29 -8.76
N ILE A 407 -2.14 -23.54 -9.83
CA ILE A 407 -1.33 -23.56 -11.06
C ILE A 407 0.08 -23.04 -10.78
N ALA A 408 0.20 -21.93 -10.08
CA ALA A 408 1.49 -21.34 -9.75
C ALA A 408 2.35 -22.24 -8.88
N SER A 409 1.77 -22.98 -7.93
CA SER A 409 2.51 -23.89 -7.05
C SER A 409 3.14 -25.06 -7.80
N LEU A 410 2.56 -25.48 -8.92
CA LEU A 410 3.12 -26.54 -9.77
C LEU A 410 4.36 -26.07 -10.54
N ILE A 411 4.42 -24.78 -10.88
CA ILE A 411 5.43 -24.22 -11.80
C ILE A 411 6.57 -23.53 -11.04
N ILE A 412 6.27 -22.89 -9.90
CA ILE A 412 7.24 -22.04 -9.19
C ILE A 412 8.43 -22.83 -8.63
N GLY A 413 8.23 -24.07 -8.19
CA GLY A 413 9.30 -24.92 -7.71
C GLY A 413 10.37 -25.18 -8.78
N PRO A 414 10.00 -25.73 -9.94
CA PRO A 414 10.90 -25.87 -11.09
C PRO A 414 11.57 -24.55 -11.50
N ILE A 415 10.83 -23.44 -11.58
CA ILE A 415 11.40 -22.11 -11.90
C ILE A 415 12.51 -21.73 -10.93
N ILE A 416 12.31 -21.86 -9.62
CA ILE A 416 13.33 -21.49 -8.63
C ILE A 416 14.53 -22.44 -8.72
N MET A 417 14.30 -23.75 -8.77
CA MET A 417 15.39 -24.73 -8.79
C MET A 417 16.26 -24.61 -10.04
N ILE A 418 15.64 -24.55 -11.24
CA ILE A 418 16.37 -24.39 -12.50
C ILE A 418 17.06 -23.03 -12.56
N GLY A 419 16.39 -21.97 -12.09
CA GLY A 419 16.98 -20.63 -12.01
C GLY A 419 18.23 -20.56 -11.13
N LEU A 420 18.24 -21.25 -9.98
CA LEU A 420 19.44 -21.37 -9.13
C LEU A 420 20.58 -22.12 -9.84
N VAL A 421 20.26 -23.18 -10.59
CA VAL A 421 21.25 -23.90 -11.42
C VAL A 421 21.79 -22.96 -12.50
N ILE A 422 20.93 -22.22 -13.21
CA ILE A 422 21.35 -21.22 -14.21
C ILE A 422 22.31 -20.20 -13.59
N ILE A 423 21.98 -19.66 -12.42
CA ILE A 423 22.87 -18.73 -11.71
C ILE A 423 24.24 -19.38 -11.48
N ALA A 424 24.28 -20.59 -10.95
CA ALA A 424 25.54 -21.27 -10.65
C ALA A 424 26.39 -21.56 -11.89
N ILE A 425 25.76 -22.02 -12.99
CA ILE A 425 26.48 -22.35 -14.24
C ILE A 425 26.71 -21.15 -15.15
N SER A 426 26.08 -19.99 -14.87
CA SER A 426 26.23 -18.77 -15.69
C SER A 426 27.66 -18.22 -15.71
N PHE A 427 28.47 -18.56 -14.72
CA PHE A 427 29.88 -18.19 -14.61
C PHE A 427 30.79 -18.97 -15.56
N PHE A 428 30.31 -20.11 -16.09
CA PHE A 428 31.05 -20.98 -16.98
C PHE A 428 30.54 -20.84 -18.42
N LYS A 429 31.43 -21.04 -19.39
CA LYS A 429 31.07 -21.08 -20.81
C LYS A 429 30.63 -22.52 -21.19
N ILE A 430 29.48 -22.93 -20.70
CA ILE A 430 28.95 -24.29 -20.94
C ILE A 430 27.90 -24.23 -22.06
N PRO A 431 28.07 -24.94 -23.20
CA PRO A 431 27.10 -24.86 -24.32
C PRO A 431 25.67 -25.22 -23.95
N ILE A 432 25.47 -26.18 -23.04
CA ILE A 432 24.15 -26.66 -22.61
C ILE A 432 23.29 -25.57 -21.87
N ILE A 433 23.92 -24.49 -21.43
CA ILE A 433 23.20 -23.41 -20.72
C ILE A 433 22.09 -22.79 -21.59
N SER A 434 22.31 -22.69 -22.90
CA SER A 434 21.33 -22.16 -23.84
C SER A 434 20.08 -23.04 -23.92
N LEU A 435 20.24 -24.37 -23.88
CA LEU A 435 19.10 -25.31 -23.84
C LEU A 435 18.30 -25.18 -22.52
N ILE A 436 19.02 -25.09 -21.38
CA ILE A 436 18.40 -24.93 -20.07
C ILE A 436 17.64 -23.61 -20.00
N ILE A 437 18.20 -22.52 -20.55
CA ILE A 437 17.53 -21.22 -20.64
C ILE A 437 16.27 -21.29 -21.51
N ARG A 438 16.31 -21.99 -22.65
CA ARG A 438 15.12 -22.17 -23.50
C ARG A 438 13.99 -22.87 -22.73
N PHE A 439 14.31 -23.96 -22.03
CA PHE A 439 13.33 -24.65 -21.19
C PHE A 439 12.79 -23.77 -20.06
N TYR A 440 13.66 -23.03 -19.39
CA TYR A 440 13.30 -22.08 -18.35
C TYR A 440 12.34 -21.00 -18.87
N ASN A 441 12.62 -20.45 -20.07
CA ASN A 441 11.78 -19.43 -20.70
C ASN A 441 10.37 -19.96 -20.98
N ILE A 442 10.23 -21.23 -21.39
CA ILE A 442 8.91 -21.86 -21.57
C ILE A 442 8.12 -21.80 -20.24
N LEU A 443 8.74 -22.15 -19.11
CA LEU A 443 8.08 -22.11 -17.79
C LEU A 443 7.65 -20.69 -17.40
N ILE A 444 8.50 -19.69 -17.66
CA ILE A 444 8.17 -18.27 -17.41
C ILE A 444 7.00 -17.82 -18.29
N VAL A 445 7.03 -18.16 -19.59
CA VAL A 445 5.93 -17.79 -20.51
C VAL A 445 4.62 -18.45 -20.08
N ILE A 446 4.64 -19.71 -19.66
CA ILE A 446 3.44 -20.38 -19.10
C ILE A 446 2.93 -19.62 -17.86
N LEU A 447 3.81 -19.22 -16.95
CA LEU A 447 3.44 -18.46 -15.74
C LEU A 447 2.81 -17.09 -16.09
N VAL A 448 3.41 -16.36 -17.04
CA VAL A 448 2.89 -15.05 -17.52
C VAL A 448 1.52 -15.20 -18.19
N ARG A 449 1.39 -16.17 -19.11
CA ARG A 449 0.10 -16.46 -19.76
C ARG A 449 -0.98 -16.87 -18.76
N THR A 450 -0.61 -17.67 -17.75
CA THR A 450 -1.53 -18.04 -16.67
C THR A 450 -2.02 -16.80 -15.92
N ALA A 451 -1.11 -15.88 -15.55
CA ALA A 451 -1.47 -14.63 -14.89
C ALA A 451 -2.38 -13.75 -15.77
N ASP A 452 -2.06 -13.64 -17.07
CA ASP A 452 -2.86 -12.87 -18.04
C ASP A 452 -4.26 -13.44 -18.23
N ILE A 453 -4.39 -14.76 -18.44
CA ILE A 453 -5.70 -15.43 -18.61
C ILE A 453 -6.55 -15.24 -17.34
N ILE A 454 -5.96 -15.49 -16.15
CA ILE A 454 -6.70 -15.41 -14.89
C ILE A 454 -7.09 -13.97 -14.57
N SER A 455 -6.25 -12.99 -14.89
CA SER A 455 -6.55 -11.56 -14.67
C SER A 455 -7.79 -11.09 -15.42
N LYS A 456 -8.12 -11.73 -16.57
CA LYS A 456 -9.28 -11.44 -17.41
C LYS A 456 -10.56 -12.14 -16.97
N ILE A 457 -10.47 -13.12 -16.04
CA ILE A 457 -11.66 -13.81 -15.52
C ILE A 457 -12.52 -12.82 -14.70
N PRO A 458 -13.84 -12.78 -14.89
CA PRO A 458 -14.72 -12.02 -14.01
C PRO A 458 -14.45 -12.38 -12.54
N MET A 459 -14.46 -11.39 -11.64
CA MET A 459 -14.17 -11.54 -10.20
C MET A 459 -12.69 -11.82 -9.86
N SER A 460 -11.76 -11.79 -10.81
CA SER A 460 -10.32 -11.84 -10.52
C SER A 460 -9.86 -10.64 -9.68
N LYS A 461 -10.52 -9.50 -9.85
CA LYS A 461 -10.29 -8.28 -9.10
C LYS A 461 -11.60 -7.57 -8.80
N ILE A 462 -11.90 -7.44 -7.53
CA ILE A 462 -13.08 -6.70 -7.05
C ILE A 462 -12.61 -5.63 -6.09
N TYR A 463 -13.01 -4.38 -6.35
CA TYR A 463 -12.75 -3.28 -5.44
C TYR A 463 -13.73 -3.26 -4.29
N LEU A 464 -13.20 -3.16 -3.08
CA LEU A 464 -13.96 -3.07 -1.84
C LEU A 464 -13.62 -1.80 -1.08
N LYS A 465 -14.64 -1.26 -0.39
CA LYS A 465 -14.43 -0.15 0.54
C LYS A 465 -13.48 -0.56 1.67
N THR A 466 -12.64 0.37 2.10
CA THR A 466 -11.72 0.13 3.22
C THR A 466 -12.48 -0.25 4.48
N PRO A 467 -12.14 -1.37 5.14
CA PRO A 467 -12.84 -1.82 6.33
C PRO A 467 -12.58 -0.87 7.51
N THR A 468 -13.60 -0.66 8.32
CA THR A 468 -13.46 0.03 9.61
C THR A 468 -12.78 -0.85 10.64
N THR A 469 -12.24 -0.23 11.70
CA THR A 469 -11.67 -0.97 12.84
C THR A 469 -12.65 -1.98 13.42
N LEU A 470 -13.94 -1.61 13.55
CA LEU A 470 -14.97 -2.51 14.06
C LEU A 470 -15.22 -3.71 13.14
N GLU A 471 -15.26 -3.50 11.81
CA GLU A 471 -15.41 -4.58 10.83
C GLU A 471 -14.22 -5.55 10.90
N ILE A 472 -12.99 -5.06 11.07
CA ILE A 472 -11.78 -5.89 11.24
C ILE A 472 -11.86 -6.70 12.54
N ILE A 473 -12.23 -6.07 13.65
CA ILE A 473 -12.40 -6.75 14.95
C ILE A 473 -13.46 -7.84 14.83
N PHE A 474 -14.62 -7.52 14.26
CA PHE A 474 -15.69 -8.48 14.04
C PHE A 474 -15.23 -9.66 13.19
N TYR A 475 -14.54 -9.40 12.07
CA TYR A 475 -14.01 -10.45 11.21
C TYR A 475 -13.09 -11.41 11.97
N TYR A 476 -12.08 -10.87 12.69
CA TYR A 476 -11.17 -11.73 13.44
C TYR A 476 -11.84 -12.43 14.63
N SER A 477 -12.89 -11.85 15.21
CA SER A 477 -13.70 -12.53 16.26
C SER A 477 -14.43 -13.73 15.70
N VAL A 478 -14.98 -13.64 14.47
CA VAL A 478 -15.62 -14.75 13.76
C VAL A 478 -14.59 -15.83 13.40
N VAL A 479 -13.43 -15.43 12.85
CA VAL A 479 -12.32 -16.34 12.53
C VAL A 479 -11.85 -17.09 13.78
N PHE A 480 -11.75 -16.38 14.90
CA PHE A 480 -11.41 -16.98 16.18
C PHE A 480 -12.45 -18.03 16.63
N LEU A 481 -13.71 -17.69 16.56
CA LEU A 481 -14.79 -18.61 16.94
C LEU A 481 -14.77 -19.88 16.09
N ILE A 482 -14.58 -19.74 14.77
CA ILE A 482 -14.45 -20.89 13.86
C ILE A 482 -13.23 -21.74 14.22
N ALA A 483 -12.07 -21.13 14.47
CA ALA A 483 -10.86 -21.84 14.86
C ALA A 483 -11.04 -22.58 16.20
N LEU A 484 -11.76 -21.97 17.15
CA LEU A 484 -12.11 -22.58 18.44
C LEU A 484 -13.04 -23.80 18.24
N LEU A 485 -14.08 -23.68 17.41
CA LEU A 485 -14.99 -24.77 17.09
C LEU A 485 -14.28 -25.95 16.41
N ILE A 486 -13.41 -25.68 15.45
CA ILE A 486 -12.56 -26.72 14.80
C ILE A 486 -11.67 -27.40 15.85
N TYR A 487 -11.10 -26.63 16.77
CA TYR A 487 -10.26 -27.16 17.85
C TYR A 487 -11.05 -28.07 18.81
N ILE A 488 -12.23 -27.65 19.27
CA ILE A 488 -13.11 -28.43 20.15
C ILE A 488 -13.51 -29.73 19.46
N LYS A 489 -13.95 -29.69 18.20
CA LYS A 489 -14.33 -30.88 17.41
C LYS A 489 -13.18 -31.91 17.30
N LYS A 490 -11.94 -31.45 17.21
CA LYS A 490 -10.75 -32.30 17.09
C LYS A 490 -10.31 -32.90 18.43
N SER A 491 -10.43 -32.13 19.52
CA SER A 491 -10.13 -32.60 20.89
C SER A 491 -11.01 -33.78 21.32
N ASN A 492 -12.28 -33.77 20.86
CA ASN A 492 -13.25 -34.82 21.19
C ASN A 492 -12.94 -36.20 20.63
N ARG A 493 -12.07 -36.37 19.64
CA ARG A 493 -11.73 -37.66 19.07
C ARG A 493 -10.79 -38.53 19.93
N LYS A 494 -10.10 -38.02 20.96
CA LYS A 494 -9.08 -38.77 21.72
C LYS A 494 -9.27 -38.86 23.24
N PHE A 495 -10.08 -38.02 23.90
CA PHE A 495 -10.10 -37.98 25.39
C PHE A 495 -11.44 -37.67 26.08
N ILE A 496 -12.54 -37.47 25.33
CA ILE A 496 -13.74 -36.87 25.88
C ILE A 496 -14.95 -37.80 25.74
N LYS A 497 -14.87 -39.01 26.28
CA LYS A 497 -16.12 -39.78 26.49
C LYS A 497 -16.84 -39.48 27.82
N LYS A 498 -16.24 -38.71 28.75
CA LYS A 498 -16.85 -38.52 30.07
C LYS A 498 -16.97 -37.09 30.64
N THR A 499 -16.10 -36.13 30.27
CA THR A 499 -16.09 -34.83 30.96
C THR A 499 -16.60 -33.67 30.08
N ILE A 500 -16.51 -33.76 28.76
CA ILE A 500 -16.93 -32.65 27.83
C ILE A 500 -18.33 -32.87 27.28
N GLN A 501 -18.93 -34.03 27.44
CA GLN A 501 -20.38 -34.14 27.23
C GLN A 501 -21.15 -33.15 28.12
N ILE A 502 -20.60 -32.86 29.31
CA ILE A 502 -21.18 -31.89 30.27
C ILE A 502 -20.92 -30.45 29.81
N ASP A 503 -19.70 -30.10 29.31
CA ASP A 503 -19.40 -28.71 28.91
C ASP A 503 -19.99 -28.33 27.55
N ILE A 504 -20.06 -29.26 26.58
CA ILE A 504 -20.77 -29.02 25.30
C ILE A 504 -22.28 -29.02 25.54
N TYR A 505 -22.77 -29.83 26.38
CA TYR A 505 -24.17 -29.85 26.79
C TYR A 505 -24.53 -28.51 27.50
N ASN A 506 -23.67 -28.03 28.38
CA ASN A 506 -23.85 -26.75 29.05
C ASN A 506 -23.69 -25.55 28.09
N LEU A 507 -22.76 -25.58 27.14
CA LEU A 507 -22.64 -24.57 26.08
C LEU A 507 -23.83 -24.63 25.11
N LYS A 508 -24.25 -25.84 24.71
CA LYS A 508 -25.43 -26.03 23.87
C LYS A 508 -26.68 -25.55 24.58
N ASN A 509 -26.84 -25.91 25.87
CA ASN A 509 -27.94 -25.42 26.69
C ASN A 509 -27.84 -23.92 26.98
N PHE A 510 -26.64 -23.35 27.16
CA PHE A 510 -26.45 -21.90 27.25
C PHE A 510 -26.93 -21.19 26.00
N PHE A 511 -26.51 -21.65 24.81
CA PHE A 511 -26.98 -21.09 23.53
C PHE A 511 -28.45 -21.33 23.26
N ILE A 512 -29.00 -22.51 23.62
CA ILE A 512 -30.42 -22.81 23.49
C ILE A 512 -31.26 -22.01 24.49
N ASN A 513 -30.83 -21.94 25.75
CA ASN A 513 -31.56 -21.22 26.81
C ASN A 513 -31.40 -19.71 26.69
N ASN A 514 -30.31 -19.24 26.07
CA ASN A 514 -30.06 -17.82 25.80
C ASN A 514 -30.25 -17.46 24.32
N ARG A 515 -30.88 -18.34 23.51
CA ARG A 515 -31.09 -18.11 22.08
C ARG A 515 -31.68 -16.73 21.79
N ASN A 516 -32.69 -16.34 22.57
CA ASN A 516 -33.31 -15.02 22.43
C ASN A 516 -32.36 -13.89 22.82
N LYS A 517 -31.51 -14.06 23.84
CA LYS A 517 -30.48 -13.04 24.22
C LYS A 517 -29.40 -12.93 23.16
N VAL A 518 -28.97 -14.04 22.55
CA VAL A 518 -27.98 -14.05 21.44
C VAL A 518 -28.60 -13.43 20.20
N LEU A 519 -29.84 -13.74 19.86
CA LEU A 519 -30.57 -13.12 18.75
C LEU A 519 -30.79 -11.62 18.99
N ILE A 520 -31.17 -11.24 20.23
CA ILE A 520 -31.29 -9.82 20.61
C ILE A 520 -29.92 -9.12 20.49
N PHE A 521 -28.84 -9.72 20.95
CA PHE A 521 -27.50 -9.15 20.81
C PHE A 521 -27.09 -8.98 19.33
N ILE A 522 -27.31 -10.00 18.49
CA ILE A 522 -27.08 -9.95 17.04
C ILE A 522 -27.98 -8.88 16.41
N SER A 523 -29.26 -8.82 16.81
CA SER A 523 -30.20 -7.82 16.33
C SER A 523 -29.81 -6.39 16.75
N ILE A 524 -29.33 -6.20 17.99
CA ILE A 524 -28.83 -4.92 18.49
C ILE A 524 -27.57 -4.52 17.71
N VAL A 525 -26.62 -5.42 17.49
CA VAL A 525 -25.40 -5.15 16.72
C VAL A 525 -25.76 -4.83 15.26
N SER A 526 -26.71 -5.56 14.67
CA SER A 526 -27.22 -5.28 13.32
C SER A 526 -27.96 -3.95 13.27
N LEU A 527 -28.78 -3.63 14.27
CA LEU A 527 -29.51 -2.36 14.38
C LEU A 527 -28.53 -1.18 14.57
N ILE A 528 -27.51 -1.33 15.42
CA ILE A 528 -26.43 -0.34 15.59
C ILE A 528 -25.66 -0.16 14.28
N SER A 529 -25.42 -1.22 13.52
CA SER A 529 -24.79 -1.16 12.20
C SER A 529 -25.65 -0.44 11.18
N ILE A 530 -26.96 -0.66 11.20
CA ILE A 530 -27.96 0.00 10.32
C ILE A 530 -28.19 1.46 10.73
N THR A 531 -28.32 1.75 12.03
CA THR A 531 -28.49 3.11 12.55
C THR A 531 -27.22 3.96 12.45
N SER A 532 -26.07 3.33 12.30
CA SER A 532 -24.81 4.03 11.98
C SER A 532 -24.77 4.63 10.58
N ILE A 533 -25.74 4.32 9.72
CA ILE A 533 -25.97 5.00 8.44
C ILE A 533 -26.64 6.34 8.74
N LYS A 534 -25.89 7.26 9.34
CA LYS A 534 -26.34 8.66 9.44
C LYS A 534 -26.44 9.20 8.02
N ILE A 535 -27.65 9.45 7.53
CA ILE A 535 -27.88 10.25 6.33
C ILE A 535 -27.22 11.60 6.61
N PRO A 536 -26.19 12.00 5.87
CA PRO A 536 -25.52 13.26 6.13
C PRO A 536 -26.50 14.40 5.85
N LYS A 537 -26.97 15.10 6.89
CA LYS A 537 -27.71 16.35 6.80
C LYS A 537 -26.78 17.55 6.57
N GLU A 538 -25.53 17.30 6.19
CA GLU A 538 -24.48 18.28 6.00
C GLU A 538 -23.99 18.24 4.55
N LEU A 539 -23.78 19.40 3.96
CA LEU A 539 -22.98 19.51 2.73
C LEU A 539 -21.51 19.33 3.12
N LYS A 540 -20.81 18.43 2.44
CA LYS A 540 -19.38 18.19 2.63
C LYS A 540 -18.65 18.41 1.32
N ILE A 541 -17.65 19.27 1.35
CA ILE A 541 -16.76 19.55 0.23
C ILE A 541 -15.36 19.08 0.63
N ASN A 542 -14.80 18.19 -0.14
CA ASN A 542 -13.46 17.68 0.05
C ASN A 542 -12.63 18.05 -1.18
N PHE A 543 -11.81 19.08 -1.05
CA PHE A 543 -10.88 19.48 -2.10
C PHE A 543 -9.62 18.64 -1.94
N ILE A 544 -9.38 17.76 -2.91
CA ILE A 544 -8.40 16.64 -2.82
C ILE A 544 -7.06 17.13 -3.36
N ASP A 545 -5.98 16.82 -2.67
CA ASP A 545 -4.64 17.04 -3.20
C ASP A 545 -4.31 15.93 -4.20
N VAL A 546 -4.32 16.28 -5.47
CA VAL A 546 -3.99 15.38 -6.61
C VAL A 546 -2.62 15.68 -7.21
N GLY A 547 -1.83 16.54 -6.53
CA GLY A 547 -0.64 17.17 -7.09
C GLY A 547 -1.02 18.40 -7.91
N GLN A 548 -0.39 18.60 -9.06
CA GLN A 548 -0.85 19.62 -9.98
C GLN A 548 -2.20 19.20 -10.58
N GLY A 549 -3.20 20.09 -10.51
CA GLY A 549 -4.54 19.84 -11.00
C GLY A 549 -5.63 19.98 -9.95
N ASP A 550 -6.87 19.80 -10.38
CA ASP A 550 -8.06 19.95 -9.55
C ASP A 550 -8.79 18.62 -9.31
N SER A 551 -9.30 18.45 -8.10
CA SER A 551 -10.27 17.40 -7.81
C SER A 551 -11.08 17.76 -6.55
N CYS A 552 -12.40 17.72 -6.66
CA CYS A 552 -13.29 18.06 -5.56
C CYS A 552 -14.42 17.04 -5.42
N LEU A 553 -14.50 16.38 -4.26
CA LEU A 553 -15.60 15.50 -3.91
C LEU A 553 -16.65 16.25 -3.08
N ILE A 554 -17.84 16.40 -3.61
CA ILE A 554 -19.00 16.97 -2.95
C ILE A 554 -19.93 15.85 -2.49
N THR A 555 -20.25 15.83 -1.21
CA THR A 555 -21.32 14.98 -0.67
C THR A 555 -22.48 15.86 -0.25
N THR A 556 -23.61 15.72 -0.93
CA THR A 556 -24.79 16.52 -0.71
C THR A 556 -25.53 16.13 0.59
N PRO A 557 -26.46 16.97 1.07
CA PRO A 557 -27.26 16.64 2.24
C PRO A 557 -28.05 15.33 2.15
N GLN A 558 -28.45 14.89 0.95
CA GLN A 558 -29.10 13.60 0.71
C GLN A 558 -28.10 12.48 0.31
N ASN A 559 -26.82 12.70 0.62
CA ASN A 559 -25.76 11.71 0.41
C ASN A 559 -25.41 11.38 -1.06
N LYS A 560 -25.81 12.25 -2.02
CA LYS A 560 -25.34 12.12 -3.41
C LYS A 560 -23.86 12.45 -3.48
N LYS A 561 -23.15 11.78 -4.37
CA LYS A 561 -21.71 11.95 -4.60
C LYS A 561 -21.49 12.62 -5.94
N VAL A 562 -20.91 13.80 -5.91
CA VAL A 562 -20.50 14.56 -7.09
C VAL A 562 -18.99 14.74 -7.03
N ILE A 563 -18.31 14.47 -8.12
CA ILE A 563 -16.88 14.76 -8.26
C ILE A 563 -16.71 15.75 -9.39
N VAL A 564 -16.03 16.85 -9.08
CA VAL A 564 -15.62 17.88 -10.05
C VAL A 564 -14.13 17.70 -10.27
N ASP A 565 -13.76 17.37 -11.48
CA ASP A 565 -12.41 17.08 -11.95
C ASP A 565 -11.69 15.96 -11.16
N SER A 566 -10.60 15.44 -11.69
CA SER A 566 -9.93 14.25 -11.16
C SER A 566 -8.44 14.42 -10.89
N GLY A 567 -7.88 15.55 -11.33
CA GLY A 567 -6.43 15.62 -11.49
C GLY A 567 -5.91 14.71 -12.61
N GLY A 568 -4.62 14.71 -12.80
CA GLY A 568 -3.96 13.85 -13.76
C GLY A 568 -2.50 14.21 -13.99
N SER A 569 -1.72 13.30 -14.54
CA SER A 569 -0.33 13.49 -14.92
C SER A 569 0.07 12.47 -15.97
N GLU A 570 0.98 12.83 -16.88
CA GLU A 570 1.53 11.91 -17.87
C GLU A 570 2.47 10.88 -17.25
N SER A 571 3.15 11.25 -16.16
CA SER A 571 4.15 10.39 -15.51
C SER A 571 3.59 9.55 -14.36
N TYR A 572 2.37 9.83 -13.90
CA TYR A 572 1.80 9.22 -12.70
C TYR A 572 0.28 9.07 -12.78
N ASP A 573 -0.21 7.85 -12.65
CA ASP A 573 -1.65 7.57 -12.68
C ASP A 573 -2.33 8.04 -11.38
N VAL A 574 -2.86 9.26 -11.40
CA VAL A 574 -3.58 9.89 -10.28
C VAL A 574 -4.88 9.14 -9.97
N GLY A 575 -5.57 8.65 -11.01
CA GLY A 575 -6.81 7.88 -10.85
C GLY A 575 -6.59 6.60 -10.03
N LYS A 576 -5.56 5.83 -10.40
CA LYS A 576 -5.18 4.56 -9.75
C LYS A 576 -4.62 4.77 -8.35
N ASN A 577 -3.73 5.75 -8.17
CA ASN A 577 -2.90 5.85 -6.98
C ASN A 577 -3.43 6.84 -5.93
N VAL A 578 -4.30 7.78 -6.32
CA VAL A 578 -4.85 8.82 -5.42
C VAL A 578 -6.37 8.74 -5.35
N LEU A 579 -7.06 8.96 -6.47
CA LEU A 579 -8.49 9.20 -6.46
C LEU A 579 -9.31 7.96 -6.11
N LEU A 580 -9.04 6.81 -6.75
CA LEU A 580 -9.76 5.56 -6.45
C LEU A 580 -9.55 5.08 -5.00
N PRO A 581 -8.31 4.98 -4.46
CA PRO A 581 -8.09 4.66 -3.05
C PRO A 581 -8.80 5.64 -2.11
N TYR A 582 -8.73 6.94 -2.39
CA TYR A 582 -9.41 7.97 -1.61
C TYR A 582 -10.94 7.75 -1.53
N LEU A 583 -11.57 7.45 -2.66
CA LEU A 583 -13.01 7.17 -2.72
C LEU A 583 -13.37 5.91 -1.91
N LEU A 584 -12.60 4.85 -2.04
CA LEU A 584 -12.80 3.60 -1.32
C LEU A 584 -12.57 3.78 0.20
N ASP A 585 -11.62 4.61 0.59
CA ASP A 585 -11.39 4.99 1.99
C ASP A 585 -12.54 5.83 2.58
N LYS A 586 -13.17 6.66 1.77
CA LYS A 586 -14.42 7.35 2.11
C LYS A 586 -15.64 6.43 2.00
N ARG A 587 -15.43 5.15 1.70
CA ARG A 587 -16.45 4.10 1.55
C ARG A 587 -17.42 4.37 0.38
N ILE A 588 -16.93 5.04 -0.66
CA ILE A 588 -17.69 5.39 -1.88
C ILE A 588 -17.35 4.35 -2.95
N THR A 589 -18.35 3.55 -3.31
CA THR A 589 -18.27 2.54 -4.38
C THR A 589 -19.17 2.89 -5.56
N LYS A 590 -19.91 4.01 -5.46
CA LYS A 590 -20.79 4.53 -6.49
C LYS A 590 -20.75 6.05 -6.49
N ILE A 591 -20.62 6.65 -7.66
CA ILE A 591 -20.65 8.08 -7.90
C ILE A 591 -21.96 8.41 -8.63
N ASP A 592 -22.69 9.43 -8.15
CA ASP A 592 -23.93 9.86 -8.81
C ASP A 592 -23.64 10.76 -10.02
N TYR A 593 -22.69 11.69 -9.90
CA TYR A 593 -22.28 12.60 -10.96
C TYR A 593 -20.77 12.82 -10.97
N ILE A 594 -20.18 12.78 -12.15
CA ILE A 594 -18.85 13.32 -12.44
C ILE A 594 -19.07 14.56 -13.31
N MET A 595 -18.40 15.66 -13.00
CA MET A 595 -18.36 16.86 -13.83
C MET A 595 -16.90 17.05 -14.29
N ILE A 596 -16.66 17.11 -15.56
CA ILE A 596 -15.35 17.38 -16.17
C ILE A 596 -15.41 18.80 -16.69
N SER A 597 -14.61 19.69 -16.08
CA SER A 597 -14.60 21.10 -16.50
C SER A 597 -14.12 21.25 -17.94
N HIS A 598 -13.00 20.61 -18.28
CA HIS A 598 -12.42 20.51 -19.63
C HIS A 598 -11.47 19.30 -19.70
N PHE A 599 -10.90 19.03 -20.88
CA PHE A 599 -10.18 17.76 -21.11
C PHE A 599 -8.65 17.88 -21.06
N ASP A 600 -8.12 18.88 -20.34
CA ASP A 600 -6.69 18.89 -20.02
C ASP A 600 -6.31 17.79 -19.05
N THR A 601 -5.09 17.31 -19.17
CA THR A 601 -4.59 16.13 -18.42
C THR A 601 -4.78 16.30 -16.91
N ASP A 602 -4.49 17.45 -16.36
CA ASP A 602 -4.57 17.75 -14.91
C ASP A 602 -5.99 17.98 -14.38
N HIS A 603 -7.00 17.86 -15.25
CA HIS A 603 -8.43 17.90 -14.85
C HIS A 603 -9.15 16.56 -15.08
N CYS A 604 -8.85 15.82 -16.14
CA CYS A 604 -9.70 14.71 -16.54
C CYS A 604 -9.03 13.32 -16.53
N LYS A 605 -7.70 13.22 -16.67
CA LYS A 605 -7.01 11.93 -16.92
C LYS A 605 -7.20 10.92 -15.79
N GLY A 606 -7.31 11.37 -14.54
CA GLY A 606 -7.60 10.49 -13.40
C GLY A 606 -8.96 9.77 -13.51
N PHE A 607 -9.90 10.33 -14.29
CA PHE A 607 -11.21 9.67 -14.51
C PHE A 607 -11.14 8.42 -15.39
N GLU A 608 -10.14 8.26 -16.25
CA GLU A 608 -10.00 7.03 -17.04
C GLU A 608 -10.02 5.80 -16.14
N TYR A 609 -9.19 5.80 -15.10
CA TYR A 609 -9.11 4.68 -14.17
C TYR A 609 -10.35 4.55 -13.27
N VAL A 610 -10.92 5.68 -12.82
CA VAL A 610 -12.11 5.67 -11.94
C VAL A 610 -13.35 5.17 -12.68
N LEU A 611 -13.59 5.63 -13.91
CA LEU A 611 -14.71 5.20 -14.75
C LEU A 611 -14.66 3.71 -15.08
N GLU A 612 -13.47 3.15 -15.25
CA GLU A 612 -13.31 1.71 -15.47
C GLU A 612 -13.61 0.87 -14.23
N ASN A 613 -13.38 1.38 -13.01
CA ASN A 613 -13.31 0.58 -11.80
C ASN A 613 -14.42 0.88 -10.77
N ILE A 614 -15.12 2.01 -10.86
CA ILE A 614 -16.27 2.37 -9.99
C ILE A 614 -17.53 2.56 -10.83
N LYS A 615 -18.68 2.27 -10.25
CA LYS A 615 -19.98 2.53 -10.86
C LYS A 615 -20.27 4.03 -10.85
N VAL A 616 -20.35 4.64 -12.03
CA VAL A 616 -20.74 6.04 -12.24
C VAL A 616 -22.11 6.08 -12.88
N LYS A 617 -22.99 6.99 -12.43
CA LYS A 617 -24.34 7.11 -12.97
C LYS A 617 -24.42 8.11 -14.12
N ASN A 618 -23.87 9.31 -13.93
CA ASN A 618 -23.90 10.40 -14.88
C ASN A 618 -22.53 11.05 -15.01
N VAL A 619 -22.18 11.45 -16.24
CA VAL A 619 -21.01 12.29 -16.54
C VAL A 619 -21.50 13.55 -17.21
N ILE A 620 -21.09 14.71 -16.69
CA ILE A 620 -21.41 16.05 -17.16
C ILE A 620 -20.19 16.61 -17.86
N ILE A 621 -20.34 17.05 -19.11
CA ILE A 621 -19.29 17.70 -19.90
C ILE A 621 -19.88 18.87 -20.67
N SER A 622 -19.05 19.82 -21.08
CA SER A 622 -19.37 20.78 -22.13
C SER A 622 -19.08 20.16 -23.52
N LYS A 623 -19.56 20.78 -24.56
CA LYS A 623 -19.22 20.41 -25.93
C LYS A 623 -17.71 20.62 -26.15
N GLN A 624 -17.01 19.61 -26.64
CA GLN A 624 -15.55 19.63 -26.78
C GLN A 624 -15.10 19.25 -28.18
N SER A 625 -13.88 19.66 -28.54
CA SER A 625 -13.23 19.19 -29.76
C SER A 625 -12.91 17.70 -29.67
N GLU A 626 -13.20 16.95 -30.72
CA GLU A 626 -12.88 15.51 -30.82
C GLU A 626 -11.38 15.25 -31.05
N THR A 627 -10.55 16.29 -31.15
CA THR A 627 -9.09 16.17 -31.37
C THR A 627 -8.35 15.75 -30.10
N SER A 628 -8.86 16.08 -28.90
CA SER A 628 -8.23 15.72 -27.64
C SER A 628 -8.19 14.20 -27.42
N GLU A 629 -6.99 13.65 -27.16
CA GLU A 629 -6.80 12.22 -26.88
C GLU A 629 -7.51 11.81 -25.57
N ASN A 630 -7.43 12.64 -24.53
CA ASN A 630 -8.12 12.40 -23.26
C ASN A 630 -9.64 12.33 -23.46
N PHE A 631 -10.22 13.21 -24.32
CA PHE A 631 -11.64 13.16 -24.67
C PHE A 631 -12.00 11.82 -25.30
N LYS A 632 -11.25 11.39 -26.33
CA LYS A 632 -11.48 10.12 -27.03
C LYS A 632 -11.45 8.92 -26.08
N GLN A 633 -10.45 8.86 -25.18
CA GLN A 633 -10.29 7.76 -24.21
C GLN A 633 -11.47 7.73 -23.23
N ILE A 634 -11.82 8.86 -22.63
CA ILE A 634 -12.92 8.96 -21.66
C ILE A 634 -14.26 8.63 -22.35
N MET A 635 -14.52 9.14 -23.54
CA MET A 635 -15.74 8.84 -24.31
C MET A 635 -15.87 7.37 -24.69
N LYS A 636 -14.74 6.71 -25.02
CA LYS A 636 -14.69 5.27 -25.25
C LYS A 636 -15.15 4.49 -24.03
N ILE A 637 -14.68 4.87 -22.82
CA ILE A 637 -15.07 4.24 -21.55
C ILE A 637 -16.56 4.48 -21.25
N ILE A 638 -17.04 5.71 -21.40
CA ILE A 638 -18.44 6.10 -21.18
C ILE A 638 -19.37 5.26 -22.06
N ARG A 639 -19.07 5.16 -23.37
CA ARG A 639 -19.84 4.33 -24.32
C ARG A 639 -19.81 2.85 -23.95
N LYS A 640 -18.62 2.31 -23.67
CA LYS A 640 -18.44 0.89 -23.28
C LYS A 640 -19.22 0.53 -22.01
N LYS A 641 -19.24 1.42 -21.02
CA LYS A 641 -19.92 1.23 -19.72
C LYS A 641 -21.38 1.65 -19.73
N ARG A 642 -21.88 2.23 -20.84
CA ARG A 642 -23.24 2.78 -20.97
C ARG A 642 -23.58 3.78 -19.86
N ILE A 643 -22.64 4.68 -19.56
CA ILE A 643 -22.82 5.73 -18.55
C ILE A 643 -23.65 6.86 -19.19
N ASN A 644 -24.61 7.41 -18.44
CA ASN A 644 -25.43 8.52 -18.92
C ASN A 644 -24.55 9.77 -19.08
N LEU A 645 -24.50 10.30 -20.31
CA LEU A 645 -23.74 11.50 -20.66
C LEU A 645 -24.70 12.69 -20.73
N ILE A 646 -24.36 13.78 -20.03
CA ILE A 646 -25.08 15.04 -20.01
C ILE A 646 -24.16 16.11 -20.58
N ILE A 647 -24.48 16.59 -21.77
CA ILE A 647 -23.77 17.71 -22.40
C ILE A 647 -24.47 18.99 -21.97
N VAL A 648 -23.71 19.91 -21.39
CA VAL A 648 -24.24 21.15 -20.81
C VAL A 648 -23.70 22.39 -21.49
N GLN A 649 -24.50 23.44 -21.42
CA GLN A 649 -24.16 24.79 -21.83
C GLN A 649 -24.79 25.79 -20.83
N LYS A 650 -24.49 27.06 -20.99
CA LYS A 650 -25.06 28.15 -20.21
C LYS A 650 -26.58 27.94 -20.00
N GLU A 651 -27.10 28.40 -18.86
CA GLU A 651 -28.50 28.28 -18.41
C GLU A 651 -28.99 26.84 -18.09
N THR A 652 -28.14 25.85 -18.27
CA THR A 652 -28.48 24.49 -17.85
C THR A 652 -28.52 24.41 -16.32
N LYS A 653 -29.64 23.99 -15.76
CA LYS A 653 -29.80 23.76 -14.31
C LYS A 653 -29.95 22.25 -14.04
N ILE A 654 -29.10 21.73 -13.20
CA ILE A 654 -29.12 20.31 -12.81
C ILE A 654 -29.52 20.20 -11.33
N LYS A 655 -30.64 19.56 -11.08
CA LYS A 655 -31.05 19.23 -9.71
C LYS A 655 -30.36 17.94 -9.28
N ILE A 656 -29.39 18.04 -8.38
CA ILE A 656 -28.66 16.86 -7.84
C ILE A 656 -29.52 16.15 -6.80
N ASP A 657 -30.12 16.89 -5.89
CA ASP A 657 -31.10 16.43 -4.91
C ASP A 657 -32.06 17.57 -4.51
N ASN A 658 -32.89 17.32 -3.49
CA ASN A 658 -33.89 18.34 -3.05
C ASN A 658 -33.29 19.60 -2.42
N PHE A 659 -31.99 19.56 -2.10
CA PHE A 659 -31.30 20.66 -1.41
C PHE A 659 -30.13 21.22 -2.21
N THR A 660 -29.77 20.58 -3.32
CA THR A 660 -28.56 20.90 -4.09
C THR A 660 -28.88 21.05 -5.56
N THR A 661 -28.54 22.19 -6.10
CA THR A 661 -28.61 22.50 -7.54
C THR A 661 -27.26 22.91 -8.07
N VAL A 662 -27.08 22.75 -9.36
CA VAL A 662 -25.90 23.16 -10.12
C VAL A 662 -26.38 24.02 -11.27
N ASP A 663 -25.97 25.27 -11.29
CA ASP A 663 -26.27 26.20 -12.39
C ASP A 663 -25.02 26.34 -13.25
N ILE A 664 -25.12 26.03 -14.54
CA ILE A 664 -24.05 26.14 -15.51
C ILE A 664 -24.05 27.55 -16.07
N LEU A 665 -22.92 28.26 -15.91
CA LEU A 665 -22.75 29.65 -16.29
C LEU A 665 -21.94 29.82 -17.59
N SER A 666 -21.08 28.83 -17.91
CA SER A 666 -20.25 28.74 -19.14
C SER A 666 -20.07 27.25 -19.51
N PRO A 667 -19.83 26.91 -20.79
CA PRO A 667 -19.68 27.79 -21.98
C PRO A 667 -20.99 28.38 -22.45
N GLN A 668 -20.90 29.58 -23.07
CA GLN A 668 -22.05 30.39 -23.45
C GLN A 668 -22.67 30.02 -24.80
N SER A 669 -21.87 29.50 -25.74
CA SER A 669 -22.30 29.17 -27.08
C SER A 669 -22.03 27.71 -27.42
N GLU A 670 -22.71 27.22 -28.47
CA GLU A 670 -22.41 25.89 -29.03
C GLU A 670 -21.05 25.83 -29.74
N ASN A 671 -20.43 26.97 -30.03
CA ASN A 671 -19.13 27.04 -30.66
C ASN A 671 -18.02 26.66 -29.68
N ILE A 672 -17.16 25.75 -30.11
CA ILE A 672 -15.98 25.33 -29.36
C ILE A 672 -14.92 26.43 -29.49
N ALA A 673 -14.43 26.96 -28.39
CA ALA A 673 -13.34 27.93 -28.40
C ALA A 673 -12.03 27.26 -28.84
N ASP A 674 -11.17 28.03 -29.54
CA ASP A 674 -9.85 27.53 -29.98
C ASP A 674 -8.96 27.15 -28.79
N ASN A 675 -9.10 27.87 -27.69
CA ASN A 675 -8.42 27.54 -26.43
C ASN A 675 -9.29 26.57 -25.59
N MET A 676 -8.77 25.38 -25.27
CA MET A 676 -9.50 24.39 -24.47
C MET A 676 -9.89 24.92 -23.08
N ASN A 677 -9.13 25.79 -22.47
CA ASN A 677 -9.44 26.39 -21.17
C ASN A 677 -10.70 27.25 -21.22
N ASP A 678 -10.95 27.92 -22.33
CA ASP A 678 -12.16 28.77 -22.54
C ASP A 678 -13.43 27.92 -22.73
N ASN A 679 -13.28 26.60 -22.97
CA ASN A 679 -14.40 25.67 -22.97
C ASN A 679 -14.69 25.08 -21.57
N SER A 680 -14.01 25.55 -20.54
CA SER A 680 -14.24 25.09 -19.16
C SER A 680 -15.68 25.32 -18.72
N ILE A 681 -16.26 24.33 -18.07
CA ILE A 681 -17.53 24.51 -17.38
C ILE A 681 -17.33 25.43 -16.18
N VAL A 682 -17.91 26.61 -16.22
CA VAL A 682 -18.09 27.45 -15.03
C VAL A 682 -19.44 27.10 -14.40
N ALA A 683 -19.41 26.56 -13.17
CA ALA A 683 -20.60 26.04 -12.51
C ALA A 683 -20.74 26.54 -11.08
N LYS A 684 -21.95 26.97 -10.71
CA LYS A 684 -22.30 27.35 -9.37
C LYS A 684 -23.13 26.28 -8.69
N PHE A 685 -22.54 25.66 -7.64
CA PHE A 685 -23.24 24.72 -6.78
C PHE A 685 -23.89 25.45 -5.63
N GLU A 686 -25.17 25.22 -5.43
CA GLU A 686 -25.93 25.83 -4.34
C GLU A 686 -26.57 24.77 -3.43
N ALA A 687 -26.42 24.91 -2.10
CA ALA A 687 -27.09 24.08 -1.12
C ALA A 687 -27.25 24.85 0.22
N TYR A 688 -28.43 24.80 0.83
CA TYR A 688 -28.72 25.49 2.11
C TYR A 688 -28.43 27.01 2.11
N ASN A 689 -28.64 27.70 1.00
CA ASN A 689 -28.26 29.11 0.80
C ASN A 689 -26.72 29.33 0.93
N PHE A 690 -25.95 28.35 0.62
CA PHE A 690 -24.48 28.38 0.54
C PHE A 690 -24.07 28.02 -0.89
N SER A 691 -23.08 28.71 -1.41
CA SER A 691 -22.69 28.56 -2.79
C SER A 691 -21.18 28.41 -2.96
N ILE A 692 -20.80 27.58 -3.93
CA ILE A 692 -19.41 27.43 -4.41
C ILE A 692 -19.39 27.62 -5.93
N LEU A 693 -18.48 28.44 -6.41
CA LEU A 693 -18.25 28.69 -7.82
C LEU A 693 -16.99 27.90 -8.25
N PHE A 694 -17.16 26.96 -9.19
CA PHE A 694 -16.10 26.29 -9.90
C PHE A 694 -15.88 26.97 -11.24
N THR A 695 -14.65 27.34 -11.54
CA THR A 695 -14.29 28.08 -12.75
C THR A 695 -13.54 27.24 -13.78
N GLY A 696 -13.17 25.99 -13.42
CA GLY A 696 -12.20 25.25 -14.21
C GLY A 696 -10.94 26.09 -14.43
N ASP A 697 -10.46 26.15 -15.67
CA ASP A 697 -9.32 26.97 -16.08
C ASP A 697 -9.72 28.13 -16.99
N ALA A 698 -11.00 28.56 -16.86
CA ALA A 698 -11.55 29.69 -17.61
C ALA A 698 -10.65 30.92 -17.52
N SER A 699 -10.36 31.52 -18.67
CA SER A 699 -9.51 32.70 -18.75
C SER A 699 -10.25 34.00 -18.36
N GLU A 700 -9.50 35.09 -18.22
CA GLU A 700 -10.04 36.43 -17.97
C GLU A 700 -11.08 36.87 -19.02
N LYS A 701 -10.95 36.36 -20.28
CA LYS A 701 -11.95 36.61 -21.33
C LYS A 701 -13.34 36.11 -20.91
N ILE A 702 -13.42 34.86 -20.41
CA ILE A 702 -14.67 34.26 -19.95
C ILE A 702 -15.20 34.98 -18.70
N GLU A 703 -14.33 35.40 -17.79
CA GLU A 703 -14.71 36.20 -16.63
C GLU A 703 -15.39 37.53 -17.04
N LYS A 704 -14.80 38.25 -18.01
CA LYS A 704 -15.38 39.51 -18.54
C LYS A 704 -16.72 39.28 -19.23
N GLU A 705 -16.89 38.21 -19.98
CA GLU A 705 -18.15 37.83 -20.62
C GLU A 705 -19.24 37.61 -19.56
N LEU A 706 -18.95 36.83 -18.51
CA LEU A 706 -19.88 36.54 -17.41
C LEU A 706 -20.30 37.83 -16.65
N ILE A 707 -19.38 38.78 -16.44
CA ILE A 707 -19.65 40.07 -15.79
C ILE A 707 -20.52 40.93 -16.70
N LYS A 708 -20.18 41.03 -17.99
CA LYS A 708 -20.94 41.83 -18.97
C LYS A 708 -22.41 41.42 -19.05
N GLU A 709 -22.67 40.13 -18.94
CA GLU A 709 -24.03 39.58 -18.97
C GLU A 709 -24.78 39.70 -17.63
N LYS A 710 -24.16 40.31 -16.63
CA LYS A 710 -24.78 40.55 -15.28
C LYS A 710 -25.28 39.28 -14.60
N ILE A 711 -24.59 38.12 -14.87
CA ILE A 711 -24.91 36.86 -14.22
C ILE A 711 -24.65 36.96 -12.72
N ASN A 712 -25.48 36.32 -11.92
CA ASN A 712 -25.29 36.32 -10.45
C ASN A 712 -24.12 35.39 -10.06
N LEU A 713 -22.92 35.95 -10.02
CA LEU A 713 -21.67 35.24 -9.68
C LEU A 713 -21.44 35.10 -8.17
N LYS A 714 -22.20 35.85 -7.32
CA LYS A 714 -21.96 35.89 -5.89
C LYS A 714 -21.92 34.49 -5.28
N SER A 715 -20.79 34.14 -4.61
CA SER A 715 -20.55 32.81 -4.06
C SER A 715 -19.72 32.88 -2.78
N ASP A 716 -19.99 32.01 -1.80
CA ASP A 716 -19.25 31.95 -0.54
C ASP A 716 -17.84 31.39 -0.71
N ILE A 717 -17.67 30.44 -1.62
CA ILE A 717 -16.38 29.84 -1.97
C ILE A 717 -16.11 30.00 -3.46
N LEU A 718 -14.89 30.32 -3.79
CA LEU A 718 -14.37 30.33 -5.17
C LEU A 718 -13.29 29.27 -5.32
N LYS A 719 -13.42 28.34 -6.27
CA LYS A 719 -12.27 27.62 -6.83
C LYS A 719 -11.56 28.58 -7.78
N VAL A 720 -10.34 28.97 -7.44
CA VAL A 720 -9.55 29.93 -8.18
C VAL A 720 -9.23 29.39 -9.58
N SER A 721 -9.43 30.21 -10.61
CA SER A 721 -9.23 29.80 -11.99
C SER A 721 -7.76 29.40 -12.26
N HIS A 722 -7.56 28.40 -13.10
CA HIS A 722 -6.29 27.98 -13.68
C HIS A 722 -5.16 27.88 -12.63
N HIS A 723 -5.46 27.22 -11.49
CA HIS A 723 -4.52 26.98 -10.37
C HIS A 723 -3.87 28.26 -9.80
N GLY A 724 -4.48 29.43 -10.02
CA GLY A 724 -3.90 30.74 -9.65
C GLY A 724 -2.89 31.28 -10.66
N SER A 725 -3.08 30.94 -11.94
CA SER A 725 -2.37 31.58 -13.05
C SER A 725 -2.76 33.08 -13.15
N LYS A 726 -1.83 33.88 -13.65
CA LYS A 726 -2.09 35.30 -13.95
C LYS A 726 -3.17 35.53 -15.01
N THR A 727 -3.53 34.49 -15.76
CA THR A 727 -4.50 34.58 -16.88
C THR A 727 -5.96 34.55 -16.44
N GLY A 728 -6.24 34.43 -15.14
CA GLY A 728 -7.58 34.42 -14.59
C GLY A 728 -7.66 35.05 -13.19
N THR A 729 -8.85 34.99 -12.59
CA THR A 729 -9.16 35.51 -11.26
C THR A 729 -8.86 37.01 -11.19
N SER A 730 -9.45 37.76 -12.13
CA SER A 730 -9.30 39.20 -12.23
C SER A 730 -9.91 39.95 -11.06
N GLU A 731 -9.46 41.19 -10.81
CA GLU A 731 -9.98 42.03 -9.73
C GLU A 731 -11.49 42.32 -9.90
N GLU A 732 -11.93 42.53 -11.13
CA GLU A 732 -13.36 42.78 -11.45
C GLU A 732 -14.21 41.54 -11.17
N PHE A 733 -13.65 40.37 -11.49
CA PHE A 733 -14.29 39.08 -11.22
C PHE A 733 -14.44 38.85 -9.71
N LEU A 734 -13.38 39.11 -8.94
CA LEU A 734 -13.43 38.99 -7.48
C LEU A 734 -14.44 39.91 -6.85
N LYS A 735 -14.57 41.15 -7.33
CA LYS A 735 -15.59 42.11 -6.89
C LYS A 735 -17.01 41.64 -7.22
N SER A 736 -17.22 40.90 -8.27
CA SER A 736 -18.50 40.31 -8.67
C SER A 736 -18.86 39.08 -7.88
N VAL A 737 -17.88 38.17 -7.64
CA VAL A 737 -18.07 36.90 -6.89
C VAL A 737 -18.17 37.15 -5.39
N LYS A 738 -17.38 38.06 -4.84
CA LYS A 738 -17.29 38.41 -3.40
C LYS A 738 -17.11 37.17 -2.50
N PRO A 739 -16.14 36.27 -2.79
CA PRO A 739 -16.00 35.03 -2.03
C PRO A 739 -15.38 35.32 -0.66
N LYS A 740 -15.73 34.51 0.34
CA LYS A 740 -15.08 34.52 1.66
C LYS A 740 -13.88 33.61 1.71
N ILE A 741 -13.85 32.57 0.83
CA ILE A 741 -12.86 31.52 0.80
C ILE A 741 -12.45 31.28 -0.65
N ALA A 742 -11.15 31.18 -0.89
CA ALA A 742 -10.54 30.76 -2.15
C ALA A 742 -9.88 29.39 -1.98
N LEU A 743 -10.16 28.47 -2.89
CA LEU A 743 -9.53 27.15 -2.99
C LEU A 743 -8.63 27.10 -4.22
N ILE A 744 -7.38 26.68 -4.04
CA ILE A 744 -6.40 26.58 -5.12
C ILE A 744 -5.85 25.14 -5.16
N GLY A 745 -6.09 24.45 -6.28
CA GLY A 745 -5.54 23.12 -6.56
C GLY A 745 -4.16 23.26 -7.21
N VAL A 746 -3.12 22.93 -6.49
CA VAL A 746 -1.74 23.13 -6.97
C VAL A 746 -0.79 22.13 -6.32
N GLY A 747 0.18 21.65 -7.08
CA GLY A 747 1.18 20.68 -6.61
C GLY A 747 2.29 21.31 -5.80
N GLU A 748 2.77 20.59 -4.80
CA GLU A 748 4.00 20.95 -4.08
C GLU A 748 5.18 21.02 -5.07
N ASN A 749 5.94 22.10 -5.07
CA ASN A 749 7.06 22.33 -5.98
C ASN A 749 6.67 22.24 -7.47
N ASN A 750 5.49 22.75 -7.85
CA ASN A 750 5.07 22.76 -9.25
C ASN A 750 6.02 23.61 -10.12
N LYS A 751 6.16 23.18 -11.39
CA LYS A 751 7.08 23.82 -12.34
C LYS A 751 6.50 25.07 -13.02
N PHE A 752 5.20 25.34 -12.82
CA PHE A 752 4.48 26.41 -13.48
C PHE A 752 4.55 27.74 -12.72
N GLY A 753 5.06 27.74 -11.48
CA GLY A 753 5.09 28.91 -10.61
C GLY A 753 3.69 29.33 -10.12
N HIS A 754 2.73 28.42 -10.09
CA HIS A 754 1.39 28.69 -9.59
C HIS A 754 1.28 28.38 -8.09
N PRO A 755 0.40 29.08 -7.34
CA PRO A 755 -0.27 30.31 -7.74
C PRO A 755 0.73 31.45 -7.84
N THR A 756 0.50 32.37 -8.79
CA THR A 756 1.36 33.54 -8.96
C THR A 756 1.18 34.53 -7.81
N GLU A 757 2.22 35.29 -7.52
CA GLU A 757 2.19 36.30 -6.44
C GLU A 757 1.10 37.33 -6.65
N ASP A 758 0.84 37.71 -7.90
CA ASP A 758 -0.21 38.67 -8.27
C ASP A 758 -1.61 38.20 -7.87
N VAL A 759 -1.90 36.88 -8.07
CA VAL A 759 -3.20 36.30 -7.69
C VAL A 759 -3.30 36.25 -6.17
N ILE A 760 -2.24 35.82 -5.47
CA ILE A 760 -2.24 35.81 -4.01
C ILE A 760 -2.44 37.20 -3.43
N LYS A 761 -1.79 38.21 -4.00
CA LYS A 761 -1.92 39.60 -3.59
C LYS A 761 -3.36 40.07 -3.75
N ARG A 762 -3.99 39.91 -4.93
CA ARG A 762 -5.39 40.25 -5.20
C ARG A 762 -6.35 39.59 -4.19
N LEU A 763 -6.19 38.30 -3.92
CA LEU A 763 -7.03 37.59 -2.95
C LEU A 763 -6.85 38.15 -1.52
N THR A 764 -5.63 38.50 -1.15
CA THR A 764 -5.30 39.02 0.20
C THR A 764 -5.84 40.44 0.39
N GLU A 765 -5.69 41.31 -0.59
CA GLU A 765 -6.23 42.69 -0.59
C GLU A 765 -7.75 42.69 -0.48
N ASN A 766 -8.44 41.70 -1.08
CA ASN A 766 -9.87 41.50 -0.95
C ASN A 766 -10.28 40.78 0.35
N LYS A 767 -9.36 40.55 1.29
CA LYS A 767 -9.59 39.89 2.60
C LYS A 767 -10.17 38.46 2.48
N ILE A 768 -9.87 37.75 1.41
CA ILE A 768 -10.35 36.39 1.12
C ILE A 768 -9.42 35.38 1.82
N LYS A 769 -10.00 34.42 2.54
CA LYS A 769 -9.20 33.34 3.16
C LYS A 769 -8.75 32.34 2.10
N ILE A 770 -7.43 32.17 1.94
CA ILE A 770 -6.82 31.30 0.94
C ILE A 770 -6.50 29.94 1.55
N TYR A 771 -6.87 28.87 0.84
CA TYR A 771 -6.49 27.49 1.11
C TYR A 771 -5.91 26.86 -0.14
N ARG A 772 -4.71 26.23 -0.01
CA ARG A 772 -3.95 25.70 -1.13
C ARG A 772 -3.60 24.24 -0.87
N THR A 773 -3.74 23.39 -1.89
CA THR A 773 -3.40 21.95 -1.72
C THR A 773 -1.91 21.71 -1.50
N ASP A 774 -1.00 22.50 -2.08
CA ASP A 774 0.44 22.39 -1.88
C ASP A 774 0.90 22.61 -0.44
N THR A 775 0.25 23.51 0.30
CA THR A 775 0.59 23.82 1.70
C THR A 775 -0.30 23.13 2.72
N ASP A 776 -1.57 22.97 2.41
CA ASP A 776 -2.60 22.49 3.35
C ASP A 776 -2.98 21.02 3.16
N GLY A 777 -2.54 20.38 2.04
CA GLY A 777 -3.02 19.06 1.63
C GLY A 777 -4.54 19.08 1.34
N GLU A 778 -5.23 17.97 1.61
CA GLU A 778 -6.70 17.91 1.49
C GLU A 778 -7.40 18.97 2.37
N ILE A 779 -8.29 19.73 1.78
CA ILE A 779 -9.10 20.73 2.49
C ILE A 779 -10.52 20.19 2.61
N ARG A 780 -11.01 20.04 3.85
CA ARG A 780 -12.33 19.50 4.16
C ARG A 780 -13.23 20.57 4.73
N ILE A 781 -14.33 20.87 4.06
CA ILE A 781 -15.32 21.85 4.46
C ILE A 781 -16.64 21.13 4.76
N LYS A 782 -17.22 21.41 5.91
CA LYS A 782 -18.53 20.89 6.33
C LYS A 782 -19.45 22.07 6.62
N ILE A 783 -20.62 22.02 6.00
CA ILE A 783 -21.62 23.06 6.09
C ILE A 783 -22.91 22.43 6.60
N LYS A 784 -23.42 22.96 7.71
CA LYS A 784 -24.72 22.58 8.29
C LYS A 784 -25.84 23.52 7.79
N LYS A 785 -27.08 23.07 7.87
CA LYS A 785 -28.25 23.91 7.56
C LYS A 785 -28.27 25.23 8.36
N SER A 786 -27.67 25.27 9.54
CA SER A 786 -27.47 26.46 10.38
C SER A 786 -26.38 27.42 9.89
N LYS A 787 -25.84 27.24 8.69
CA LYS A 787 -24.72 28.01 8.09
C LYS A 787 -23.40 27.95 8.88
N ASN A 788 -23.27 27.02 9.82
CA ASN A 788 -22.00 26.82 10.53
C ASN A 788 -21.01 26.11 9.63
N ILE A 789 -19.89 26.75 9.29
CA ILE A 789 -18.84 26.26 8.41
C ILE A 789 -17.69 25.74 9.28
N LYS A 790 -17.32 24.47 9.09
CA LYS A 790 -16.10 23.89 9.68
C LYS A 790 -15.11 23.55 8.58
N ILE A 791 -13.92 24.16 8.63
CA ILE A 791 -12.82 23.89 7.71
C ILE A 791 -11.74 23.13 8.45
N LYS A 792 -11.18 22.12 7.79
CA LYS A 792 -10.11 21.28 8.30
C LYS A 792 -9.07 21.03 7.21
N LYS A 793 -7.84 21.44 7.45
CA LYS A 793 -6.69 21.13 6.61
C LYS A 793 -6.16 19.73 6.98
N HIS A 794 -5.60 19.01 6.03
CA HIS A 794 -4.97 17.72 6.31
C HIS A 794 -3.56 17.91 6.88
N ILE A 795 -2.81 18.85 6.31
CA ILE A 795 -1.51 19.30 6.82
C ILE A 795 -1.77 20.49 7.72
N THR A 796 -1.39 20.39 8.97
CA THR A 796 -1.31 21.50 9.93
C THR A 796 0.17 21.71 10.23
N ASN A 797 0.68 22.87 9.90
CA ASN A 797 2.04 23.28 10.27
C ASN A 797 2.18 23.34 11.79
#